data_e62a9fa1553a120a2e402e6773a4b58d
#
_entry.id   e62a9fa1553a120a2e402e6773a4b58d
#
_cell.length_a   1.000
_cell.length_b   1.000
_cell.length_c   1.000
_cell.angle_alpha   90.00
_cell.angle_beta   90.00
_cell.angle_gamma   90.00
#
_symmetry.space_group_name_H-M   'P 1'
#
loop_
_entity.id
_entity.type
_entity.pdbx_description
1 polymer ?
#
loop_
_entity_poly.entity_id
_entity_poly.type
_entity_poly.pdbx_seq_one_letter_code
_entity_poly.pdbx_strand_id
1 'polypeptide(L)'
;MQQIKTQQPGFSWLLKMAWRDGKASKRKLLLFMASIVLGIAAVVSIQSFGENLQDNIALQSKSLMGADYTIDMNHPPSERVTEIMDSLGIDSREISFASMAAFPNKTGTKFVSVRGIDKGFPFYGELETTPKSAASDYQNQNGALVDATVMLQLDIAVGDSIKIGDIIFPILGELKQAPGSSSLFGAIAPPVIIPYKFIEQTGLIQTGSRINYDYYFLADKNTNLKLLDEKIVPQLKQEDADLDTHLSTSERLGKRYENFGKFLNLVAFIALLLGCVGIASAINIYIKEKLKSVAVLKCLGASRKQSFLIFLIQVAFIGFLSGILGSILGVILQYAFPIILEGLLPLQIALSISPRVILAGIVLGILMSVLFALYPLVGTLYVSPLQVLRVQENTSSKSRKALLGISILIILFLFLFSFWLLRNWQYALSFITGVLVTFAILAGIAKVFMNLIRKFFPESWSFVSRQSLRNLFRPQNQTLILILAIGIGTFLISTLYFSKDLLLAQATLDNNDTSANMILLDVQTGQTKNVSKTIASQDLPVIEDIPIVTMRVQNIKGRSVNEIREDSTSTINGWILSHEFRVTYRDSLIASESIENGEWIAEVENPEMIPISVSTNFAEDAQVEVGDQVTFNVQGVLMKTKIASTR
;
A
#
# COMPACT_ATOMS: atom_id res chain seq x y z
N MET A 1 15.82 -71.28 18.39
CA MET A 1 14.96 -70.24 17.78
C MET A 1 15.86 -69.15 17.24
N GLN A 2 16.17 -69.18 15.96
CA GLN A 2 16.92 -68.10 15.30
C GLN A 2 16.04 -66.85 15.24
N GLN A 3 16.50 -65.74 15.85
CA GLN A 3 15.90 -64.43 15.66
C GLN A 3 16.10 -64.01 14.20
N ILE A 4 15.06 -64.15 13.40
CA ILE A 4 14.98 -63.53 12.08
C ILE A 4 15.11 -62.03 12.31
N LYS A 5 16.29 -61.47 12.04
CA LYS A 5 16.48 -60.01 11.91
C LYS A 5 15.57 -59.53 10.79
N THR A 6 14.40 -59.05 11.12
CA THR A 6 13.56 -58.35 10.16
C THR A 6 14.29 -57.12 9.67
N GLN A 7 14.89 -57.20 8.47
CA GLN A 7 15.41 -56.02 7.79
C GLN A 7 14.31 -54.97 7.71
N GLN A 8 14.52 -53.84 8.36
CA GLN A 8 13.60 -52.74 8.24
C GLN A 8 13.55 -52.31 6.77
N PRO A 9 12.36 -52.27 6.12
CA PRO A 9 12.25 -51.89 4.72
C PRO A 9 12.81 -50.46 4.54
N GLY A 10 13.73 -50.33 3.57
CA GLY A 10 14.40 -49.07 3.27
C GLY A 10 13.44 -47.96 2.79
N PHE A 11 13.89 -46.70 2.80
CA PHE A 11 13.10 -45.53 2.36
C PHE A 11 12.54 -45.67 0.93
N SER A 12 13.26 -46.33 0.03
CA SER A 12 12.83 -46.64 -1.34
C SER A 12 11.54 -47.49 -1.38
N TRP A 13 11.38 -48.43 -0.44
CA TRP A 13 10.18 -49.24 -0.32
C TRP A 13 8.97 -48.39 0.12
N LEU A 14 9.17 -47.47 1.07
CA LEU A 14 8.12 -46.54 1.51
C LEU A 14 7.61 -45.67 0.34
N LEU A 15 8.54 -45.16 -0.48
CA LEU A 15 8.20 -44.40 -1.69
C LEU A 15 7.41 -45.22 -2.71
N LYS A 16 7.82 -46.45 -3.00
CA LYS A 16 7.12 -47.35 -3.92
C LYS A 16 5.70 -47.66 -3.43
N MET A 17 5.54 -47.95 -2.13
CA MET A 17 4.22 -48.20 -1.53
C MET A 17 3.33 -46.96 -1.54
N ALA A 18 3.88 -45.80 -1.21
CA ALA A 18 3.17 -44.53 -1.28
C ALA A 18 2.65 -44.24 -2.70
N TRP A 19 3.47 -44.45 -3.72
CA TRP A 19 3.11 -44.27 -5.11
C TRP A 19 2.03 -45.26 -5.58
N ARG A 20 2.18 -46.55 -5.28
CA ARG A 20 1.21 -47.61 -5.68
C ARG A 20 -0.16 -47.39 -5.06
N ASP A 21 -0.22 -47.08 -3.76
CA ASP A 21 -1.48 -46.81 -3.07
C ASP A 21 -2.12 -45.47 -3.54
N GLY A 22 -1.32 -44.44 -3.82
CA GLY A 22 -1.77 -43.19 -4.40
C GLY A 22 -2.41 -43.37 -5.79
N LYS A 23 -1.81 -44.17 -6.66
CA LYS A 23 -2.32 -44.51 -7.99
C LYS A 23 -3.71 -45.15 -7.94
N ALA A 24 -3.97 -46.00 -6.94
CA ALA A 24 -5.28 -46.66 -6.73
C ALA A 24 -6.39 -45.68 -6.31
N SER A 25 -6.05 -44.48 -5.79
CA SER A 25 -7.00 -43.50 -5.22
C SER A 25 -7.07 -42.18 -5.99
N LYS A 26 -6.64 -42.13 -7.25
CA LYS A 26 -6.44 -40.91 -8.06
C LYS A 26 -7.61 -39.91 -8.02
N ARG A 27 -8.86 -40.37 -8.21
CA ARG A 27 -10.03 -39.46 -8.27
C ARG A 27 -10.23 -38.66 -6.99
N LYS A 28 -9.97 -39.28 -5.82
CA LYS A 28 -10.16 -38.65 -4.51
C LYS A 28 -9.01 -37.70 -4.19
N LEU A 29 -7.80 -38.10 -4.56
CA LEU A 29 -6.62 -37.26 -4.44
C LEU A 29 -6.69 -36.02 -5.34
N LEU A 30 -7.35 -36.09 -6.51
CA LEU A 30 -7.62 -34.95 -7.37
C LEU A 30 -8.49 -33.88 -6.70
N LEU A 31 -9.57 -34.28 -6.00
CA LEU A 31 -10.40 -33.32 -5.26
C LEU A 31 -9.63 -32.62 -4.13
N PHE A 32 -8.79 -33.39 -3.42
CA PHE A 32 -7.91 -32.84 -2.40
C PHE A 32 -6.88 -31.88 -3.02
N MET A 33 -6.27 -32.26 -4.13
CA MET A 33 -5.33 -31.44 -4.87
C MET A 33 -5.97 -30.15 -5.37
N ALA A 34 -7.21 -30.20 -5.89
CA ALA A 34 -7.92 -29.03 -6.39
C ALA A 34 -8.12 -27.95 -5.29
N SER A 35 -8.46 -28.38 -4.06
CA SER A 35 -8.63 -27.44 -2.93
C SER A 35 -7.32 -26.73 -2.57
N ILE A 36 -6.17 -27.45 -2.62
CA ILE A 36 -4.85 -26.86 -2.39
C ILE A 36 -4.49 -25.91 -3.53
N VAL A 37 -4.69 -26.35 -4.78
CA VAL A 37 -4.38 -25.56 -5.99
C VAL A 37 -5.11 -24.22 -5.97
N LEU A 38 -6.40 -24.21 -5.67
CA LEU A 38 -7.18 -22.97 -5.61
C LEU A 38 -6.70 -22.02 -4.50
N GLY A 39 -6.42 -22.56 -3.31
CA GLY A 39 -5.90 -21.73 -2.21
C GLY A 39 -4.54 -21.11 -2.53
N ILE A 40 -3.61 -21.90 -3.10
CA ILE A 40 -2.29 -21.42 -3.48
C ILE A 40 -2.36 -20.47 -4.67
N ALA A 41 -3.20 -20.77 -5.68
CA ALA A 41 -3.35 -19.90 -6.83
C ALA A 41 -3.81 -18.49 -6.44
N ALA A 42 -4.75 -18.38 -5.50
CA ALA A 42 -5.21 -17.10 -4.99
C ALA A 42 -4.09 -16.35 -4.24
N VAL A 43 -3.33 -17.04 -3.36
CA VAL A 43 -2.22 -16.42 -2.64
C VAL A 43 -1.12 -15.98 -3.61
N VAL A 44 -0.70 -16.83 -4.52
CA VAL A 44 0.36 -16.53 -5.49
C VAL A 44 -0.05 -15.40 -6.44
N SER A 45 -1.29 -15.40 -6.94
CA SER A 45 -1.76 -14.34 -7.84
C SER A 45 -1.76 -12.98 -7.16
N ILE A 46 -2.25 -12.90 -5.92
CA ILE A 46 -2.32 -11.66 -5.16
C ILE A 46 -0.93 -11.16 -4.75
N GLN A 47 -0.05 -12.06 -4.28
CA GLN A 47 1.30 -11.69 -3.88
C GLN A 47 2.15 -11.27 -5.10
N SER A 48 2.03 -11.99 -6.21
CA SER A 48 2.75 -11.63 -7.43
C SER A 48 2.27 -10.29 -8.00
N PHE A 49 0.96 -10.04 -7.98
CA PHE A 49 0.41 -8.74 -8.38
C PHE A 49 0.85 -7.62 -7.43
N GLY A 50 0.83 -7.86 -6.10
CA GLY A 50 1.29 -6.88 -5.10
C GLY A 50 2.77 -6.53 -5.24
N GLU A 51 3.64 -7.51 -5.52
CA GLU A 51 5.07 -7.29 -5.79
C GLU A 51 5.25 -6.47 -7.08
N ASN A 52 4.55 -6.84 -8.16
CA ASN A 52 4.57 -6.08 -9.41
C ASN A 52 4.06 -4.64 -9.23
N LEU A 53 3.02 -4.42 -8.43
CA LEU A 53 2.51 -3.08 -8.14
C LEU A 53 3.56 -2.23 -7.43
N GLN A 54 4.25 -2.78 -6.43
CA GLN A 54 5.33 -2.08 -5.72
C GLN A 54 6.51 -1.75 -6.64
N ASP A 55 6.93 -2.70 -7.48
CA ASP A 55 8.01 -2.49 -8.44
C ASP A 55 7.65 -1.42 -9.47
N ASN A 56 6.41 -1.41 -9.97
CA ASN A 56 5.94 -0.38 -10.89
C ASN A 56 5.84 1.00 -10.23
N ILE A 57 5.42 1.09 -8.97
CA ILE A 57 5.43 2.35 -8.21
C ILE A 57 6.88 2.85 -8.06
N ALA A 58 7.84 1.97 -7.77
CA ALA A 58 9.23 2.34 -7.65
C ALA A 58 9.84 2.82 -8.99
N LEU A 59 9.52 2.16 -10.09
CA LEU A 59 9.92 2.58 -11.44
C LEU A 59 9.28 3.91 -11.83
N GLN A 60 8.01 4.08 -11.52
CA GLN A 60 7.29 5.31 -11.81
C GLN A 60 7.81 6.47 -10.96
N SER A 61 8.18 6.25 -9.70
CA SER A 61 8.77 7.30 -8.89
C SER A 61 10.12 7.79 -9.44
N LYS A 62 10.94 6.89 -10.01
CA LYS A 62 12.16 7.28 -10.75
C LYS A 62 11.84 8.12 -11.99
N SER A 63 10.85 7.69 -12.78
CA SER A 63 10.41 8.44 -13.97
C SER A 63 9.79 9.79 -13.61
N LEU A 64 9.05 9.87 -12.49
CA LEU A 64 8.46 11.12 -12.02
C LEU A 64 9.50 12.10 -11.48
N MET A 65 10.54 11.61 -10.83
CA MET A 65 11.66 12.45 -10.37
C MET A 65 12.64 12.77 -11.50
N GLY A 66 12.79 11.88 -12.46
CA GLY A 66 13.81 11.96 -13.51
C GLY A 66 15.22 11.60 -13.05
N ALA A 67 15.43 11.28 -11.75
CA ALA A 67 16.71 10.97 -11.13
C ALA A 67 16.58 9.91 -10.02
N ASP A 68 17.70 9.42 -9.47
CA ASP A 68 17.67 8.51 -8.31
C ASP A 68 17.47 9.27 -6.99
N TYR A 69 18.04 10.44 -6.88
CA TYR A 69 17.81 11.38 -5.77
C TYR A 69 18.05 12.82 -6.23
N THR A 70 17.46 13.76 -5.50
CA THR A 70 17.49 15.20 -5.79
C THR A 70 17.76 15.94 -4.50
N ILE A 71 18.61 16.96 -4.55
CA ILE A 71 18.76 17.96 -3.48
C ILE A 71 18.09 19.22 -3.97
N ASP A 72 17.08 19.69 -3.25
CA ASP A 72 16.31 20.88 -3.58
C ASP A 72 16.37 21.93 -2.47
N MET A 73 16.34 23.19 -2.88
CA MET A 73 16.37 24.33 -1.97
C MET A 73 15.82 25.59 -2.63
N ASN A 74 15.36 26.54 -1.80
CA ASN A 74 14.74 27.80 -2.25
C ASN A 74 15.72 29.00 -2.25
N HIS A 75 16.99 28.77 -2.09
CA HIS A 75 18.05 29.77 -2.08
C HIS A 75 19.31 29.20 -2.76
N PRO A 76 20.26 30.02 -3.19
CA PRO A 76 21.52 29.51 -3.71
C PRO A 76 22.23 28.62 -2.68
N PRO A 77 22.91 27.54 -3.11
CA PRO A 77 23.58 26.62 -2.20
C PRO A 77 24.68 27.35 -1.39
N SER A 78 24.78 27.05 -0.10
CA SER A 78 25.87 27.46 0.74
C SER A 78 27.16 26.72 0.37
N GLU A 79 28.32 27.21 0.84
CA GLU A 79 29.61 26.52 0.62
C GLU A 79 29.55 25.07 1.11
N ARG A 80 28.93 24.84 2.27
CA ARG A 80 28.82 23.52 2.87
C ARG A 80 27.93 22.59 2.05
N VAL A 81 26.81 23.09 1.54
CA VAL A 81 25.94 22.30 0.65
C VAL A 81 26.65 22.00 -0.67
N THR A 82 27.39 22.96 -1.21
CA THR A 82 28.20 22.78 -2.42
C THR A 82 29.25 21.69 -2.22
N GLU A 83 29.98 21.66 -1.09
CA GLU A 83 30.95 20.61 -0.77
C GLU A 83 30.28 19.22 -0.69
N ILE A 84 29.08 19.13 -0.10
CA ILE A 84 28.32 17.89 -0.05
C ILE A 84 27.95 17.44 -1.47
N MET A 85 27.39 18.33 -2.27
CA MET A 85 26.97 18.04 -3.65
C MET A 85 28.15 17.64 -4.54
N ASP A 86 29.28 18.33 -4.42
CA ASP A 86 30.53 18.01 -5.15
C ASP A 86 31.08 16.64 -4.76
N SER A 87 30.95 16.25 -3.49
CA SER A 87 31.35 14.91 -3.02
C SER A 87 30.46 13.79 -3.56
N LEU A 88 29.21 14.12 -3.94
CA LEU A 88 28.24 13.19 -4.51
C LEU A 88 28.35 13.10 -6.04
N GLY A 89 28.91 14.14 -6.69
CA GLY A 89 29.00 14.23 -8.14
C GLY A 89 27.67 14.64 -8.78
N ILE A 90 27.49 15.92 -9.07
CA ILE A 90 26.26 16.46 -9.69
C ILE A 90 26.18 15.99 -11.14
N ASP A 91 25.09 15.30 -11.50
CA ASP A 91 24.86 14.82 -12.88
C ASP A 91 24.08 15.83 -13.71
N SER A 92 23.13 16.56 -13.12
CA SER A 92 22.38 17.63 -13.78
C SER A 92 21.79 18.60 -12.77
N ARG A 93 21.38 19.76 -13.21
CA ARG A 93 20.80 20.82 -12.39
C ARG A 93 19.66 21.53 -13.10
N GLU A 94 18.77 22.07 -12.29
CA GLU A 94 17.62 22.85 -12.74
C GLU A 94 17.47 24.09 -11.86
N ILE A 95 17.07 25.19 -12.45
CA ILE A 95 16.55 26.36 -11.77
C ILE A 95 15.13 26.59 -12.24
N SER A 96 14.19 26.71 -11.30
CA SER A 96 12.81 26.97 -11.65
C SER A 96 12.21 28.14 -10.87
N PHE A 97 11.38 28.93 -11.54
CA PHE A 97 10.68 30.07 -10.95
C PHE A 97 9.42 30.40 -11.76
N ALA A 98 8.46 31.04 -11.10
CA ALA A 98 7.25 31.49 -11.76
C ALA A 98 7.41 32.92 -12.30
N SER A 99 7.02 33.15 -13.56
CA SER A 99 7.11 34.46 -14.21
C SER A 99 6.01 34.66 -15.26
N MET A 100 5.84 35.92 -15.70
CA MET A 100 5.01 36.22 -16.87
C MET A 100 5.83 36.01 -18.14
N ALA A 101 5.31 35.18 -19.05
CA ALA A 101 5.84 35.03 -20.39
C ALA A 101 4.94 35.79 -21.39
N ALA A 102 5.58 36.45 -22.37
CA ALA A 102 4.87 37.13 -23.46
C ALA A 102 5.04 36.36 -24.77
N PHE A 103 4.03 36.43 -25.61
CA PHE A 103 4.03 35.81 -26.94
C PHE A 103 3.94 36.90 -28.02
N PRO A 104 5.08 37.39 -28.52
CA PRO A 104 5.13 38.55 -29.42
C PRO A 104 4.29 38.43 -30.67
N ASN A 105 4.15 37.21 -31.20
CA ASN A 105 3.37 36.94 -32.43
C ASN A 105 1.84 36.88 -32.18
N LYS A 106 1.42 36.77 -30.92
CA LYS A 106 0.04 36.61 -30.52
C LYS A 106 -0.19 37.49 -29.27
N THR A 107 -0.62 38.68 -29.36
CA THR A 107 -0.81 39.67 -28.31
C THR A 107 -1.34 39.12 -26.95
N GLY A 108 -0.54 38.28 -26.30
CA GLY A 108 -0.91 37.62 -25.05
C GLY A 108 0.26 37.48 -24.07
N THR A 109 -0.06 37.50 -22.79
CA THR A 109 0.87 37.15 -21.72
C THR A 109 0.23 36.06 -20.86
N LYS A 110 1.07 35.16 -20.33
CA LYS A 110 0.60 34.08 -19.46
C LYS A 110 1.58 33.91 -18.30
N PHE A 111 1.02 33.64 -17.13
CA PHE A 111 1.81 33.25 -15.97
C PHE A 111 2.24 31.80 -16.14
N VAL A 112 3.52 31.54 -16.10
CA VAL A 112 4.15 30.23 -16.39
C VAL A 112 5.23 29.90 -15.37
N SER A 113 5.48 28.62 -15.18
CA SER A 113 6.64 28.12 -14.44
C SER A 113 7.80 27.92 -15.42
N VAL A 114 8.78 28.80 -15.36
CA VAL A 114 10.00 28.69 -16.18
C VAL A 114 10.94 27.68 -15.51
N ARG A 115 11.34 26.67 -16.27
CA ARG A 115 12.28 25.62 -15.85
C ARG A 115 13.50 25.64 -16.75
N GLY A 116 14.62 26.06 -16.21
CA GLY A 116 15.92 26.03 -16.89
C GLY A 116 16.63 24.73 -16.54
N ILE A 117 16.70 23.82 -17.47
CA ILE A 117 17.21 22.47 -17.26
C ILE A 117 18.55 22.29 -17.98
N ASP A 118 19.54 21.70 -17.29
CA ASP A 118 20.84 21.37 -17.86
C ASP A 118 20.77 20.11 -18.73
N LYS A 119 21.84 19.87 -19.49
CA LYS A 119 21.92 18.71 -20.40
C LYS A 119 21.90 17.39 -19.62
N GLY A 120 21.28 16.39 -20.21
CA GLY A 120 21.27 15.02 -19.67
C GLY A 120 20.02 14.66 -18.86
N PHE A 121 19.31 15.61 -18.30
CA PHE A 121 18.04 15.37 -17.61
C PHE A 121 16.87 15.30 -18.61
N PRO A 122 15.92 14.38 -18.42
CA PRO A 122 15.79 13.39 -17.33
C PRO A 122 16.62 12.12 -17.59
N PHE A 123 17.13 11.49 -16.51
CA PHE A 123 17.83 10.21 -16.58
C PHE A 123 16.89 9.03 -16.64
N TYR A 124 15.68 9.20 -16.07
CA TYR A 124 14.58 8.24 -16.11
C TYR A 124 13.32 8.93 -16.61
N GLY A 125 12.52 8.21 -17.41
CA GLY A 125 11.38 8.81 -18.10
C GLY A 125 11.82 9.60 -19.32
N GLU A 126 10.89 10.36 -19.90
CA GLU A 126 11.10 11.15 -21.10
C GLU A 126 10.34 12.49 -20.98
N LEU A 127 10.84 13.52 -21.65
CA LEU A 127 10.05 14.72 -21.92
C LEU A 127 9.09 14.40 -23.07
N GLU A 128 7.81 14.28 -22.75
CA GLU A 128 6.81 14.01 -23.78
C GLU A 128 6.51 15.28 -24.57
N THR A 129 6.95 15.34 -25.82
CA THR A 129 6.80 16.50 -26.68
C THR A 129 6.17 16.18 -28.04
N THR A 130 5.57 17.18 -28.66
CA THR A 130 5.13 17.15 -30.05
C THR A 130 5.82 18.29 -30.82
N PRO A 131 6.69 18.00 -31.85
CA PRO A 131 7.22 16.69 -32.27
C PRO A 131 8.14 16.05 -31.19
N LYS A 132 8.33 14.73 -31.25
CA LYS A 132 9.19 14.01 -30.26
C LYS A 132 10.66 14.47 -30.29
N SER A 133 11.17 14.91 -31.44
CA SER A 133 12.53 15.43 -31.59
C SER A 133 12.76 16.70 -30.76
N ALA A 134 11.72 17.47 -30.47
CA ALA A 134 11.83 18.71 -29.71
C ALA A 134 12.41 18.51 -28.30
N ALA A 135 12.20 17.32 -27.71
CA ALA A 135 12.76 16.95 -26.39
C ALA A 135 14.31 16.99 -26.35
N SER A 136 14.96 16.74 -27.47
CA SER A 136 16.43 16.85 -27.60
C SER A 136 16.88 18.15 -28.26
N ASP A 137 16.06 18.66 -29.21
CA ASP A 137 16.41 19.79 -30.07
C ASP A 137 16.45 21.13 -29.30
N TYR A 138 15.62 21.29 -28.25
CA TYR A 138 15.54 22.54 -27.47
C TYR A 138 16.88 22.95 -26.87
N GLN A 139 17.68 21.98 -26.43
CA GLN A 139 19.03 22.22 -25.89
C GLN A 139 20.01 22.67 -26.98
N ASN A 140 19.94 22.04 -28.16
CA ASN A 140 20.89 22.26 -29.26
C ASN A 140 20.55 23.52 -30.06
N GLN A 141 19.26 23.78 -30.28
CA GLN A 141 18.78 24.90 -31.07
C GLN A 141 18.40 26.12 -30.23
N ASN A 142 18.65 26.07 -28.92
CA ASN A 142 18.38 27.17 -27.97
C ASN A 142 16.91 27.63 -28.01
N GLY A 143 15.98 26.70 -28.06
CA GLY A 143 14.56 26.96 -28.07
C GLY A 143 13.86 26.66 -26.76
N ALA A 144 12.56 26.89 -26.72
CA ALA A 144 11.69 26.60 -25.60
C ALA A 144 10.72 25.46 -25.92
N LEU A 145 10.35 24.69 -24.89
CA LEU A 145 9.21 23.77 -24.89
C LEU A 145 8.10 24.41 -24.07
N VAL A 146 6.92 24.55 -24.64
CA VAL A 146 5.78 25.22 -24.03
C VAL A 146 4.67 24.22 -23.74
N ASP A 147 4.06 24.29 -22.56
CA ASP A 147 2.96 23.42 -22.15
C ASP A 147 1.81 23.45 -23.17
N ALA A 148 1.24 22.28 -23.45
CA ALA A 148 0.15 22.09 -24.41
C ALA A 148 -1.07 22.99 -24.11
N THR A 149 -1.40 23.22 -22.84
CA THR A 149 -2.54 24.04 -22.44
C THR A 149 -2.34 25.53 -22.76
N VAL A 150 -1.10 26.02 -22.60
CA VAL A 150 -0.77 27.40 -22.98
C VAL A 150 -0.85 27.59 -24.49
N MET A 151 -0.30 26.63 -25.25
CA MET A 151 -0.35 26.69 -26.71
C MET A 151 -1.78 26.66 -27.22
N LEU A 152 -2.63 25.81 -26.65
CA LEU A 152 -4.05 25.74 -27.01
C LEU A 152 -4.83 27.01 -26.64
N GLN A 153 -4.61 27.55 -25.43
CA GLN A 153 -5.34 28.75 -24.95
C GLN A 153 -5.04 30.01 -25.74
N LEU A 154 -3.81 30.17 -26.21
CA LEU A 154 -3.35 31.36 -26.92
C LEU A 154 -3.22 31.14 -28.43
N ASP A 155 -3.67 29.99 -28.94
CA ASP A 155 -3.59 29.59 -30.34
C ASP A 155 -2.15 29.74 -30.92
N ILE A 156 -1.17 29.17 -30.17
CA ILE A 156 0.26 29.21 -30.49
C ILE A 156 0.65 27.92 -31.20
N ALA A 157 1.52 28.05 -32.20
CA ALA A 157 2.06 26.91 -32.95
C ALA A 157 3.57 26.74 -32.75
N VAL A 158 4.06 25.55 -33.04
CA VAL A 158 5.50 25.29 -33.11
C VAL A 158 6.13 26.18 -34.20
N GLY A 159 7.19 26.89 -33.86
CA GLY A 159 7.82 27.92 -34.71
C GLY A 159 7.49 29.36 -34.31
N ASP A 160 6.45 29.57 -33.47
CA ASP A 160 6.21 30.86 -32.85
C ASP A 160 7.30 31.21 -31.82
N SER A 161 7.25 32.41 -31.26
CA SER A 161 8.24 32.89 -30.29
C SER A 161 7.62 33.14 -28.95
N ILE A 162 8.36 32.83 -27.87
CA ILE A 162 8.04 33.15 -26.49
C ILE A 162 9.12 34.07 -25.91
N LYS A 163 8.71 35.16 -25.27
CA LYS A 163 9.61 36.07 -24.54
C LYS A 163 9.55 35.77 -23.06
N ILE A 164 10.68 35.47 -22.45
CA ILE A 164 10.88 35.21 -21.03
C ILE A 164 11.94 36.17 -20.51
N GLY A 165 11.53 37.13 -19.68
CA GLY A 165 12.38 38.23 -19.28
C GLY A 165 12.90 39.01 -20.51
N ASP A 166 14.22 39.10 -20.62
CA ASP A 166 14.88 39.86 -21.69
C ASP A 166 15.15 39.04 -22.95
N ILE A 167 14.89 37.70 -22.94
CA ILE A 167 15.22 36.81 -24.06
C ILE A 167 13.95 36.34 -24.80
N ILE A 168 14.10 36.20 -26.11
CA ILE A 168 13.06 35.60 -26.96
C ILE A 168 13.57 34.25 -27.46
N PHE A 169 12.76 33.20 -27.24
CA PHE A 169 13.05 31.85 -27.67
C PHE A 169 12.09 31.41 -28.76
N PRO A 170 12.57 30.69 -29.79
CA PRO A 170 11.68 29.97 -30.71
C PRO A 170 11.03 28.79 -29.97
N ILE A 171 9.75 28.56 -30.17
CA ILE A 171 9.03 27.41 -29.63
C ILE A 171 9.31 26.20 -30.52
N LEU A 172 10.05 25.22 -30.02
CA LEU A 172 10.43 24.03 -30.80
C LEU A 172 9.47 22.87 -30.63
N GLY A 173 8.68 22.87 -29.55
CA GLY A 173 7.71 21.81 -29.32
C GLY A 173 6.69 22.13 -28.24
N GLU A 174 5.57 21.46 -28.37
CA GLU A 174 4.53 21.36 -27.37
C GLU A 174 4.95 20.37 -26.29
N LEU A 175 4.94 20.78 -25.04
CA LEU A 175 5.24 19.94 -23.88
C LEU A 175 3.94 19.33 -23.33
N LYS A 176 3.85 18.00 -23.30
CA LYS A 176 2.71 17.26 -22.74
C LYS A 176 2.96 16.81 -21.32
N GLN A 177 4.18 16.31 -21.05
CA GLN A 177 4.57 15.87 -19.73
C GLN A 177 6.08 16.03 -19.51
N ALA A 178 6.45 16.41 -18.30
CA ALA A 178 7.85 16.48 -17.87
C ALA A 178 8.02 15.91 -16.46
N PRO A 179 9.10 15.18 -16.17
CA PRO A 179 9.47 14.82 -14.81
C PRO A 179 9.61 16.05 -13.89
N GLY A 180 9.34 15.89 -12.60
CA GLY A 180 9.42 16.97 -11.61
C GLY A 180 8.27 17.97 -11.65
N SER A 181 7.33 17.90 -12.60
CA SER A 181 6.16 18.79 -12.61
C SER A 181 5.06 18.30 -11.68
N SER A 182 4.63 19.14 -10.72
CA SER A 182 3.47 18.84 -9.89
C SER A 182 2.18 19.23 -10.64
N SER A 183 1.22 18.29 -10.72
CA SER A 183 -0.04 18.50 -11.45
C SER A 183 -0.89 19.66 -10.92
N LEU A 184 -0.80 20.00 -9.65
CA LEU A 184 -1.56 21.10 -9.03
C LEU A 184 -1.00 22.48 -9.39
N PHE A 185 0.32 22.65 -9.36
CA PHE A 185 0.98 23.90 -9.77
C PHE A 185 0.97 24.07 -11.30
N GLY A 186 1.06 22.99 -12.05
CA GLY A 186 0.97 23.01 -13.50
C GLY A 186 -0.35 23.59 -14.05
N ALA A 187 -1.44 23.49 -13.28
CA ALA A 187 -2.71 24.14 -13.65
C ALA A 187 -2.69 25.66 -13.49
N ILE A 188 -1.93 26.18 -12.52
CA ILE A 188 -1.84 27.63 -12.20
C ILE A 188 -0.75 28.28 -13.04
N ALA A 189 0.43 27.67 -13.08
CA ALA A 189 1.62 28.12 -13.81
C ALA A 189 2.13 26.97 -14.68
N PRO A 190 1.58 26.80 -15.89
CA PRO A 190 2.01 25.74 -16.82
C PRO A 190 3.51 25.81 -17.11
N PRO A 191 4.21 24.68 -17.21
CA PRO A 191 5.66 24.66 -17.37
C PRO A 191 6.11 25.14 -18.75
N VAL A 192 7.19 25.92 -18.76
CA VAL A 192 7.94 26.27 -19.94
C VAL A 192 9.40 25.90 -19.70
N ILE A 193 9.95 25.00 -20.52
CA ILE A 193 11.32 24.50 -20.37
C ILE A 193 12.23 25.24 -21.34
N ILE A 194 13.35 25.75 -20.80
CA ILE A 194 14.41 26.40 -21.55
C ILE A 194 15.77 25.79 -21.16
N PRO A 195 16.82 25.93 -22.00
CA PRO A 195 18.17 25.50 -21.62
C PRO A 195 18.71 26.30 -20.41
N TYR A 196 19.28 25.61 -19.43
CA TYR A 196 19.82 26.17 -18.20
C TYR A 196 20.72 27.40 -18.41
N LYS A 197 21.59 27.35 -19.42
CA LYS A 197 22.58 28.41 -19.73
C LYS A 197 21.99 29.81 -19.98
N PHE A 198 20.69 29.89 -20.25
CA PHE A 198 20.02 31.18 -20.51
C PHE A 198 19.32 31.75 -19.28
N ILE A 199 19.22 31.01 -18.21
CA ILE A 199 18.45 31.42 -17.00
C ILE A 199 18.95 32.77 -16.45
N GLU A 200 20.23 32.96 -16.27
CA GLU A 200 20.81 34.23 -15.79
C GLU A 200 20.53 35.37 -16.75
N GLN A 201 20.61 35.10 -18.06
CA GLN A 201 20.43 36.11 -19.10
C GLN A 201 18.95 36.57 -19.24
N THR A 202 17.98 35.83 -18.65
CA THR A 202 16.59 36.30 -18.63
C THR A 202 16.38 37.54 -17.81
N GLY A 203 17.31 37.88 -16.90
CA GLY A 203 17.20 39.02 -15.97
C GLY A 203 16.15 38.84 -14.87
N LEU A 204 15.56 37.66 -14.74
CA LEU A 204 14.47 37.38 -13.81
C LEU A 204 14.94 36.88 -12.44
N ILE A 205 16.21 36.47 -12.32
CA ILE A 205 16.82 36.13 -11.03
C ILE A 205 17.26 37.42 -10.33
N GLN A 206 16.47 37.87 -9.38
CA GLN A 206 16.73 39.11 -8.62
C GLN A 206 16.65 38.82 -7.12
N THR A 207 17.22 39.69 -6.31
CA THR A 207 17.11 39.59 -4.85
C THR A 207 15.65 39.62 -4.42
N GLY A 208 15.18 38.57 -3.74
CA GLY A 208 13.79 38.41 -3.32
C GLY A 208 12.91 37.60 -4.30
N SER A 209 13.44 37.18 -5.45
CA SER A 209 12.73 36.24 -6.31
C SER A 209 12.57 34.88 -5.63
N ARG A 210 11.41 34.25 -5.81
CA ARG A 210 11.18 32.86 -5.36
C ARG A 210 11.72 31.92 -6.41
N ILE A 211 12.86 31.32 -6.13
CA ILE A 211 13.58 30.46 -7.04
C ILE A 211 13.80 29.11 -6.37
N ASN A 212 13.54 28.02 -7.09
CA ASN A 212 13.91 26.69 -6.65
C ASN A 212 15.19 26.25 -7.40
N TYR A 213 16.10 25.67 -6.67
CA TYR A 213 17.35 25.10 -7.15
C TYR A 213 17.28 23.60 -6.93
N ASP A 214 17.25 22.81 -8.00
CA ASP A 214 17.18 21.37 -7.96
C ASP A 214 18.46 20.77 -8.56
N TYR A 215 19.11 19.88 -7.82
CA TYR A 215 20.32 19.18 -8.23
C TYR A 215 20.02 17.69 -8.31
N TYR A 216 20.26 17.10 -9.48
CA TYR A 216 19.90 15.73 -9.79
C TYR A 216 21.10 14.81 -9.81
N PHE A 217 20.93 13.63 -9.24
CA PHE A 217 22.00 12.65 -9.05
C PHE A 217 21.58 11.26 -9.50
N LEU A 218 22.54 10.52 -10.07
CA LEU A 218 22.43 9.09 -10.34
C LEU A 218 23.11 8.30 -9.23
N ALA A 219 22.47 7.28 -8.73
CA ALA A 219 23.04 6.40 -7.74
C ALA A 219 23.88 5.31 -8.40
N ASP A 220 25.09 5.11 -7.92
CA ASP A 220 25.87 3.92 -8.27
C ASP A 220 25.16 2.64 -7.81
N LYS A 221 25.38 1.52 -8.51
CA LYS A 221 24.76 0.23 -8.21
C LYS A 221 24.90 -0.26 -6.76
N ASN A 222 25.91 0.24 -6.04
CA ASN A 222 26.21 -0.13 -4.67
C ASN A 222 25.80 0.95 -3.64
N THR A 223 25.25 2.08 -4.08
CA THR A 223 24.85 3.17 -3.18
C THR A 223 23.59 2.75 -2.41
N ASN A 224 23.70 2.72 -1.08
CA ASN A 224 22.56 2.52 -0.21
C ASN A 224 21.90 3.86 0.11
N LEU A 225 20.82 4.19 -0.60
CA LEU A 225 20.13 5.47 -0.45
C LEU A 225 19.57 5.70 0.97
N LYS A 226 19.23 4.66 1.71
CA LYS A 226 18.76 4.79 3.10
C LYS A 226 19.88 5.26 4.03
N LEU A 227 21.09 4.72 3.86
CA LEU A 227 22.25 5.16 4.63
C LEU A 227 22.70 6.57 4.20
N LEU A 228 22.52 6.91 2.93
CA LEU A 228 22.76 8.25 2.42
C LEU A 228 21.81 9.25 3.08
N ASP A 229 20.52 8.92 3.11
CA ASP A 229 19.46 9.71 3.73
C ASP A 229 19.77 9.97 5.22
N GLU A 230 20.02 8.91 6.00
CA GLU A 230 20.37 9.01 7.42
C GLU A 230 21.61 9.88 7.70
N LYS A 231 22.59 9.89 6.79
CA LYS A 231 23.86 10.61 6.97
C LYS A 231 23.78 12.07 6.53
N ILE A 232 23.09 12.37 5.44
CA ILE A 232 23.14 13.67 4.76
C ILE A 232 21.96 14.57 5.15
N VAL A 233 20.77 14.03 5.33
CA VAL A 233 19.57 14.81 5.67
C VAL A 233 19.77 15.70 6.90
N PRO A 234 20.39 15.25 8.03
CA PRO A 234 20.60 16.14 9.16
C PRO A 234 21.49 17.34 8.85
N GLN A 235 22.43 17.19 7.89
CA GLN A 235 23.34 18.27 7.49
C GLN A 235 22.65 19.24 6.52
N LEU A 236 21.87 18.71 5.56
CA LEU A 236 21.12 19.53 4.61
C LEU A 236 20.03 20.35 5.30
N LYS A 237 19.32 19.74 6.27
CA LYS A 237 18.29 20.46 7.04
C LYS A 237 18.81 21.66 7.83
N GLN A 238 20.07 21.66 8.25
CA GLN A 238 20.69 22.82 8.89
C GLN A 238 20.88 23.99 7.92
N GLU A 239 20.98 23.68 6.62
CA GLU A 239 21.21 24.63 5.53
C GLU A 239 19.95 24.89 4.70
N ASP A 240 18.74 24.57 5.21
CA ASP A 240 17.46 24.69 4.51
C ASP A 240 17.41 24.00 3.12
N ALA A 241 18.11 22.87 3.01
CA ALA A 241 18.09 22.02 1.83
C ALA A 241 17.43 20.67 2.15
N ASP A 242 16.67 20.14 1.22
CA ASP A 242 15.99 18.86 1.35
C ASP A 242 16.60 17.83 0.41
N LEU A 243 16.60 16.56 0.85
CA LEU A 243 16.98 15.41 0.04
C LEU A 243 15.73 14.59 -0.25
N ASP A 244 15.33 14.55 -1.50
CA ASP A 244 14.30 13.64 -1.99
C ASP A 244 14.94 12.46 -2.73
N THR A 245 14.58 11.25 -2.35
CA THR A 245 15.00 10.03 -3.04
C THR A 245 13.83 9.40 -3.78
N HIS A 246 14.11 8.61 -4.81
CA HIS A 246 13.04 7.85 -5.46
C HIS A 246 12.36 6.88 -4.48
N LEU A 247 13.02 6.49 -3.37
CA LEU A 247 12.43 5.67 -2.31
C LEU A 247 11.41 6.48 -1.49
N SER A 248 11.74 7.71 -1.06
CA SER A 248 10.82 8.58 -0.32
C SER A 248 9.59 8.94 -1.18
N THR A 249 9.81 9.20 -2.47
CA THR A 249 8.72 9.45 -3.44
C THR A 249 7.89 8.20 -3.67
N SER A 250 8.52 7.03 -3.78
CA SER A 250 7.82 5.74 -3.85
C SER A 250 6.99 5.46 -2.59
N GLU A 251 7.50 5.79 -1.41
CA GLU A 251 6.75 5.66 -0.15
C GLU A 251 5.55 6.63 -0.11
N ARG A 252 5.72 7.86 -0.54
CA ARG A 252 4.61 8.85 -0.64
C ARG A 252 3.53 8.38 -1.61
N LEU A 253 3.92 7.90 -2.79
CA LEU A 253 3.00 7.30 -3.76
C LEU A 253 2.39 6.00 -3.20
N GLY A 254 3.21 5.16 -2.58
CA GLY A 254 2.80 3.89 -1.99
C GLY A 254 1.77 4.04 -0.87
N LYS A 255 1.88 5.08 -0.03
CA LYS A 255 0.89 5.38 1.02
C LYS A 255 -0.53 5.54 0.46
N ARG A 256 -0.67 6.10 -0.73
CA ARG A 256 -1.96 6.23 -1.42
C ARG A 256 -2.58 4.87 -1.75
N TYR A 257 -1.74 3.85 -2.00
CA TYR A 257 -2.18 2.48 -2.32
C TYR A 257 -2.02 1.51 -1.15
N GLU A 258 -1.58 1.97 0.02
CA GLU A 258 -1.32 1.12 1.19
C GLU A 258 -2.59 0.41 1.68
N ASN A 259 -3.71 1.10 1.74
CA ASN A 259 -4.99 0.52 2.13
C ASN A 259 -5.46 -0.54 1.13
N PHE A 260 -5.23 -0.31 -0.16
CA PHE A 260 -5.50 -1.29 -1.20
C PHE A 260 -4.59 -2.52 -1.06
N GLY A 261 -3.31 -2.34 -0.77
CA GLY A 261 -2.38 -3.44 -0.48
C GLY A 261 -2.80 -4.24 0.76
N LYS A 262 -3.25 -3.58 1.83
CA LYS A 262 -3.81 -4.25 3.03
C LYS A 262 -5.06 -5.05 2.70
N PHE A 263 -5.93 -4.52 1.85
CA PHE A 263 -7.11 -5.25 1.37
C PHE A 263 -6.73 -6.49 0.55
N LEU A 264 -5.79 -6.38 -0.40
CA LEU A 264 -5.29 -7.53 -1.16
C LEU A 264 -4.70 -8.61 -0.23
N ASN A 265 -3.93 -8.22 0.77
CA ASN A 265 -3.39 -9.13 1.76
C ASN A 265 -4.49 -9.84 2.58
N LEU A 266 -5.56 -9.14 2.91
CA LEU A 266 -6.74 -9.75 3.55
C LEU A 266 -7.39 -10.78 2.62
N VAL A 267 -7.55 -10.48 1.33
CA VAL A 267 -8.09 -11.42 0.33
C VAL A 267 -7.21 -12.67 0.24
N ALA A 268 -5.88 -12.51 0.15
CA ALA A 268 -4.94 -13.62 0.11
C ALA A 268 -5.05 -14.51 1.35
N PHE A 269 -5.16 -13.91 2.53
CA PHE A 269 -5.31 -14.66 3.78
C PHE A 269 -6.66 -15.41 3.86
N ILE A 270 -7.74 -14.77 3.45
CA ILE A 270 -9.06 -15.39 3.37
C ILE A 270 -9.04 -16.59 2.43
N ALA A 271 -8.44 -16.44 1.26
CA ALA A 271 -8.30 -17.53 0.29
C ALA A 271 -7.47 -18.68 0.85
N LEU A 272 -6.40 -18.39 1.58
CA LEU A 272 -5.60 -19.41 2.27
C LEU A 272 -6.43 -20.13 3.34
N LEU A 273 -7.17 -19.44 4.19
CA LEU A 273 -8.02 -20.05 5.21
C LEU A 273 -9.09 -20.96 4.60
N LEU A 274 -9.74 -20.53 3.52
CA LEU A 274 -10.70 -21.36 2.77
C LEU A 274 -10.01 -22.61 2.23
N GLY A 275 -8.81 -22.46 1.67
CA GLY A 275 -7.95 -23.57 1.26
C GLY A 275 -7.66 -24.53 2.42
N CYS A 276 -7.27 -24.01 3.59
CA CYS A 276 -7.00 -24.80 4.80
C CYS A 276 -8.21 -25.63 5.24
N VAL A 277 -9.40 -25.04 5.26
CA VAL A 277 -10.64 -25.73 5.62
C VAL A 277 -10.96 -26.84 4.62
N GLY A 278 -10.82 -26.53 3.32
CA GLY A 278 -11.00 -27.51 2.24
C GLY A 278 -10.01 -28.68 2.35
N ILE A 279 -8.75 -28.39 2.60
CA ILE A 279 -7.68 -29.40 2.82
C ILE A 279 -8.02 -30.27 4.02
N ALA A 280 -8.32 -29.66 5.18
CA ALA A 280 -8.63 -30.38 6.40
C ALA A 280 -9.83 -31.33 6.21
N SER A 281 -10.87 -30.87 5.53
CA SER A 281 -12.06 -31.68 5.20
C SER A 281 -11.70 -32.85 4.27
N ALA A 282 -11.04 -32.57 3.16
CA ALA A 282 -10.69 -33.57 2.15
C ALA A 282 -9.74 -34.65 2.70
N ILE A 283 -8.71 -34.23 3.47
CA ILE A 283 -7.77 -35.19 4.09
C ILE A 283 -8.48 -36.04 5.15
N ASN A 284 -9.35 -35.46 5.94
CA ASN A 284 -10.08 -36.23 6.96
C ASN A 284 -10.92 -37.35 6.32
N ILE A 285 -11.58 -37.06 5.21
CA ILE A 285 -12.34 -38.05 4.43
C ILE A 285 -11.38 -39.11 3.88
N TYR A 286 -10.31 -38.68 3.23
CA TYR A 286 -9.32 -39.58 2.62
C TYR A 286 -8.70 -40.55 3.64
N ILE A 287 -8.24 -40.04 4.78
CA ILE A 287 -7.61 -40.88 5.82
C ILE A 287 -8.63 -41.84 6.45
N LYS A 288 -9.87 -41.42 6.69
CA LYS A 288 -10.89 -42.33 7.22
C LYS A 288 -11.14 -43.54 6.30
N GLU A 289 -11.19 -43.34 5.01
CA GLU A 289 -11.35 -44.43 4.03
C GLU A 289 -10.10 -45.32 3.98
N LYS A 290 -8.90 -44.74 4.16
CA LYS A 290 -7.65 -45.50 4.17
C LYS A 290 -7.38 -46.27 5.46
N LEU A 291 -8.18 -46.09 6.51
CA LEU A 291 -8.04 -46.85 7.77
C LEU A 291 -8.08 -48.37 7.55
N LYS A 292 -8.89 -48.85 6.60
CA LYS A 292 -8.92 -50.28 6.21
C LYS A 292 -7.60 -50.74 5.59
N SER A 293 -7.05 -49.93 4.69
CA SER A 293 -5.71 -50.22 4.09
C SER A 293 -4.60 -50.18 5.12
N VAL A 294 -4.66 -49.24 6.08
CA VAL A 294 -3.72 -49.18 7.21
C VAL A 294 -3.77 -50.46 8.05
N ALA A 295 -4.98 -50.97 8.34
CA ALA A 295 -5.13 -52.18 9.10
C ALA A 295 -4.55 -53.41 8.38
N VAL A 296 -4.83 -53.55 7.07
CA VAL A 296 -4.27 -54.62 6.24
C VAL A 296 -2.70 -54.53 6.23
N LEU A 297 -2.14 -53.34 6.01
CA LEU A 297 -0.70 -53.16 6.06
C LEU A 297 -0.09 -53.55 7.42
N LYS A 298 -0.76 -53.25 8.53
CA LYS A 298 -0.33 -53.65 9.87
C LYS A 298 -0.43 -55.17 10.09
N CYS A 299 -1.50 -55.82 9.54
CA CYS A 299 -1.59 -57.28 9.55
C CYS A 299 -0.49 -57.96 8.75
N LEU A 300 -0.01 -57.33 7.68
CA LEU A 300 1.12 -57.79 6.86
C LEU A 300 2.48 -57.46 7.47
N GLY A 301 2.54 -56.94 8.71
CA GLY A 301 3.76 -56.70 9.46
C GLY A 301 4.33 -55.26 9.36
N ALA A 302 3.63 -54.32 8.71
CA ALA A 302 4.08 -52.94 8.69
C ALA A 302 3.99 -52.28 10.08
N SER A 303 5.07 -51.61 10.49
CA SER A 303 5.11 -50.90 11.77
C SER A 303 4.18 -49.65 11.75
N ARG A 304 3.82 -49.17 12.97
CA ARG A 304 3.00 -47.94 13.12
C ARG A 304 3.65 -46.74 12.43
N LYS A 305 4.97 -46.57 12.57
CA LYS A 305 5.73 -45.48 11.95
C LYS A 305 5.75 -45.59 10.43
N GLN A 306 5.92 -46.79 9.88
CA GLN A 306 5.94 -47.03 8.43
C GLN A 306 4.59 -46.67 7.79
N SER A 307 3.48 -47.13 8.38
CA SER A 307 2.13 -46.82 7.88
C SER A 307 1.88 -45.30 7.91
N PHE A 308 2.31 -44.61 8.96
CA PHE A 308 2.20 -43.14 9.07
C PHE A 308 3.04 -42.44 7.99
N LEU A 309 4.30 -42.85 7.80
CA LEU A 309 5.21 -42.25 6.83
C LEU A 309 4.73 -42.43 5.38
N ILE A 310 4.14 -43.58 5.03
CA ILE A 310 3.59 -43.82 3.68
C ILE A 310 2.56 -42.74 3.33
N PHE A 311 1.61 -42.50 4.21
CA PHE A 311 0.56 -41.51 3.96
C PHE A 311 1.06 -40.07 4.08
N LEU A 312 2.04 -39.79 4.95
CA LEU A 312 2.68 -38.49 5.05
C LEU A 312 3.42 -38.13 3.75
N ILE A 313 4.17 -39.09 3.19
CA ILE A 313 4.87 -38.91 1.89
C ILE A 313 3.86 -38.66 0.77
N GLN A 314 2.76 -39.41 0.73
CA GLN A 314 1.71 -39.17 -0.27
C GLN A 314 1.16 -37.76 -0.20
N VAL A 315 0.81 -37.29 1.00
CA VAL A 315 0.24 -35.96 1.21
C VAL A 315 1.27 -34.88 0.88
N ALA A 316 2.53 -35.04 1.27
CA ALA A 316 3.59 -34.11 0.94
C ALA A 316 3.84 -34.01 -0.58
N PHE A 317 3.80 -35.16 -1.29
CA PHE A 317 3.94 -35.18 -2.74
C PHE A 317 2.75 -34.50 -3.45
N ILE A 318 1.51 -34.72 -2.97
CA ILE A 318 0.34 -34.04 -3.49
C ILE A 318 0.44 -32.53 -3.21
N GLY A 319 0.89 -32.14 -2.01
CA GLY A 319 1.14 -30.75 -1.66
C GLY A 319 2.15 -30.10 -2.59
N PHE A 320 3.22 -30.80 -2.93
CA PHE A 320 4.23 -30.34 -3.88
C PHE A 320 3.65 -30.14 -5.30
N LEU A 321 2.94 -31.14 -5.82
CA LEU A 321 2.30 -31.03 -7.14
C LEU A 321 1.24 -29.92 -7.16
N SER A 322 0.45 -29.83 -6.11
CA SER A 322 -0.57 -28.78 -5.97
C SER A 322 0.09 -27.40 -5.85
N GLY A 323 1.24 -27.30 -5.19
CA GLY A 323 2.03 -26.08 -5.11
C GLY A 323 2.50 -25.60 -6.47
N ILE A 324 3.00 -26.51 -7.31
CA ILE A 324 3.40 -26.20 -8.69
C ILE A 324 2.19 -25.75 -9.52
N LEU A 325 1.13 -26.57 -9.55
CA LEU A 325 -0.06 -26.27 -10.35
C LEU A 325 -0.77 -24.99 -9.86
N GLY A 326 -0.83 -24.80 -8.54
CA GLY A 326 -1.39 -23.60 -7.93
C GLY A 326 -0.57 -22.35 -8.26
N SER A 327 0.76 -22.45 -8.24
CA SER A 327 1.63 -21.35 -8.64
C SER A 327 1.48 -20.99 -10.12
N ILE A 328 1.42 -21.99 -11.00
CA ILE A 328 1.18 -21.76 -12.44
C ILE A 328 -0.18 -21.07 -12.65
N LEU A 329 -1.23 -21.59 -12.03
CA LEU A 329 -2.55 -20.99 -12.12
C LEU A 329 -2.58 -19.58 -11.50
N GLY A 330 -1.86 -19.35 -10.40
CA GLY A 330 -1.73 -18.06 -9.76
C GLY A 330 -1.06 -17.01 -10.66
N VAL A 331 0.03 -17.41 -11.34
CA VAL A 331 0.70 -16.56 -12.35
C VAL A 331 -0.24 -16.24 -13.52
N ILE A 332 -1.07 -17.18 -13.95
CA ILE A 332 -2.06 -16.91 -15.00
C ILE A 332 -3.13 -15.93 -14.48
N LEU A 333 -3.63 -16.14 -13.27
CA LEU A 333 -4.68 -15.29 -12.68
C LEU A 333 -4.20 -13.86 -12.41
N GLN A 334 -2.91 -13.61 -12.16
CA GLN A 334 -2.41 -12.24 -11.97
C GLN A 334 -2.69 -11.33 -13.18
N TYR A 335 -2.74 -11.86 -14.39
CA TYR A 335 -3.05 -11.08 -15.60
C TYR A 335 -4.51 -10.60 -15.66
N ALA A 336 -5.39 -11.15 -14.84
CA ALA A 336 -6.76 -10.67 -14.72
C ALA A 336 -6.89 -9.39 -13.87
N PHE A 337 -5.94 -9.12 -12.95
CA PHE A 337 -6.02 -7.97 -12.04
C PHE A 337 -6.01 -6.63 -12.76
N PRO A 338 -5.12 -6.32 -13.70
CA PRO A 338 -5.17 -5.05 -14.43
C PRO A 338 -6.50 -4.82 -15.12
N ILE A 339 -7.10 -5.86 -15.70
CA ILE A 339 -8.40 -5.77 -16.38
C ILE A 339 -9.54 -5.49 -15.39
N ILE A 340 -9.53 -6.15 -14.23
CA ILE A 340 -10.55 -5.96 -13.19
C ILE A 340 -10.43 -4.59 -12.51
N LEU A 341 -9.21 -4.06 -12.42
CA LEU A 341 -8.88 -2.82 -11.75
C LEU A 341 -8.73 -1.63 -12.72
N GLU A 342 -9.06 -1.84 -13.99
CA GLU A 342 -9.09 -0.78 -14.99
C GLU A 342 -10.03 0.35 -14.54
N GLY A 343 -9.53 1.57 -14.50
CA GLY A 343 -10.23 2.75 -13.97
C GLY A 343 -10.09 3.01 -12.46
N LEU A 344 -9.62 2.04 -11.67
CA LEU A 344 -9.31 2.24 -10.24
C LEU A 344 -7.84 2.60 -10.00
N LEU A 345 -6.96 2.14 -10.87
CA LEU A 345 -5.53 2.41 -10.80
C LEU A 345 -5.11 3.21 -12.05
N PRO A 346 -4.66 4.45 -11.92
CA PRO A 346 -4.20 5.27 -13.05
C PRO A 346 -2.78 4.88 -13.50
N LEU A 347 -2.39 3.60 -13.30
CA LEU A 347 -1.04 3.08 -13.55
C LEU A 347 -1.09 2.00 -14.64
N GLN A 348 -0.21 2.09 -15.61
CA GLN A 348 0.09 0.98 -16.51
C GLN A 348 1.03 0.02 -15.78
N ILE A 349 0.50 -1.11 -15.29
CA ILE A 349 1.27 -2.09 -14.53
C ILE A 349 1.88 -3.10 -15.50
N ALA A 350 3.20 -3.04 -15.65
CA ALA A 350 3.95 -4.08 -16.32
C ALA A 350 4.05 -5.32 -15.42
N LEU A 351 3.49 -6.45 -15.87
CA LEU A 351 3.48 -7.68 -15.10
C LEU A 351 4.74 -8.51 -15.38
N SER A 352 5.48 -8.82 -14.36
CA SER A 352 6.63 -9.73 -14.38
C SER A 352 6.35 -11.01 -13.58
N ILE A 353 7.08 -12.07 -13.88
CA ILE A 353 6.99 -13.33 -13.16
C ILE A 353 8.03 -13.32 -12.04
N SER A 354 7.58 -13.39 -10.78
CA SER A 354 8.45 -13.45 -9.61
C SER A 354 8.78 -14.90 -9.23
N PRO A 355 10.03 -15.36 -9.38
CA PRO A 355 10.44 -16.69 -8.94
C PRO A 355 10.31 -16.90 -7.43
N ARG A 356 10.43 -15.81 -6.64
CA ARG A 356 10.30 -15.84 -5.17
C ARG A 356 8.88 -16.22 -4.76
N VAL A 357 7.87 -15.62 -5.38
CA VAL A 357 6.47 -15.90 -5.08
C VAL A 357 6.08 -17.32 -5.50
N ILE A 358 6.60 -17.81 -6.64
CA ILE A 358 6.39 -19.18 -7.11
C ILE A 358 6.97 -20.18 -6.09
N LEU A 359 8.21 -19.96 -5.65
CA LEU A 359 8.86 -20.83 -4.66
C LEU A 359 8.09 -20.83 -3.33
N ALA A 360 7.67 -19.64 -2.87
CA ALA A 360 6.84 -19.52 -1.67
C ALA A 360 5.52 -20.30 -1.81
N GLY A 361 4.85 -20.24 -2.96
CA GLY A 361 3.64 -21.00 -3.26
C GLY A 361 3.85 -22.52 -3.19
N ILE A 362 4.96 -23.02 -3.73
CA ILE A 362 5.31 -24.45 -3.66
C ILE A 362 5.56 -24.88 -2.20
N VAL A 363 6.33 -24.09 -1.45
CA VAL A 363 6.61 -24.35 -0.03
C VAL A 363 5.33 -24.32 0.80
N LEU A 364 4.46 -23.33 0.58
CA LEU A 364 3.15 -23.25 1.23
C LEU A 364 2.30 -24.47 0.94
N GLY A 365 2.28 -24.96 -0.30
CA GLY A 365 1.54 -26.16 -0.70
C GLY A 365 1.97 -27.40 0.07
N ILE A 366 3.27 -27.59 0.25
CA ILE A 366 3.81 -28.70 1.05
C ILE A 366 3.46 -28.51 2.53
N LEU A 367 3.72 -27.32 3.09
CA LEU A 367 3.48 -27.04 4.50
C LEU A 367 2.01 -27.19 4.88
N MET A 368 1.09 -26.60 4.10
CA MET A 368 -0.34 -26.70 4.36
C MET A 368 -0.82 -28.16 4.30
N SER A 369 -0.46 -28.88 3.23
CA SER A 369 -0.88 -30.26 3.08
C SER A 369 -0.39 -31.15 4.22
N VAL A 370 0.87 -31.02 4.62
CA VAL A 370 1.47 -31.79 5.72
C VAL A 370 0.82 -31.41 7.07
N LEU A 371 0.74 -30.11 7.39
CA LEU A 371 0.21 -29.64 8.69
C LEU A 371 -1.23 -30.07 8.92
N PHE A 372 -2.10 -29.86 7.94
CA PHE A 372 -3.51 -30.22 8.07
C PHE A 372 -3.76 -31.73 8.00
N ALA A 373 -2.83 -32.50 7.38
CA ALA A 373 -2.86 -33.94 7.38
C ALA A 373 -2.42 -34.55 8.71
N LEU A 374 -1.56 -33.91 9.47
CA LEU A 374 -1.09 -34.45 10.75
C LEU A 374 -2.22 -34.79 11.71
N TYR A 375 -3.26 -33.96 11.76
CA TYR A 375 -4.41 -34.17 12.67
C TYR A 375 -5.13 -35.51 12.43
N PRO A 376 -5.60 -35.86 11.21
CA PRO A 376 -6.18 -37.17 10.95
C PRO A 376 -5.15 -38.30 10.90
N LEU A 377 -3.90 -38.02 10.46
CA LEU A 377 -2.84 -39.05 10.36
C LEU A 377 -2.41 -39.59 11.72
N VAL A 378 -2.34 -38.76 12.76
CA VAL A 378 -2.03 -39.24 14.11
C VAL A 378 -3.03 -40.30 14.57
N GLY A 379 -4.30 -40.23 14.11
CA GLY A 379 -5.28 -41.29 14.33
C GLY A 379 -4.83 -42.63 13.81
N THR A 380 -4.08 -42.71 12.71
CA THR A 380 -3.63 -43.98 12.10
C THR A 380 -2.59 -44.71 12.94
N LEU A 381 -1.81 -43.99 13.78
CA LEU A 381 -0.83 -44.61 14.70
C LEU A 381 -1.48 -45.53 15.73
N TYR A 382 -2.69 -45.15 16.19
CA TYR A 382 -3.37 -45.85 17.28
C TYR A 382 -4.44 -46.82 16.83
N VAL A 383 -4.65 -46.99 15.52
CA VAL A 383 -5.60 -47.96 14.99
C VAL A 383 -5.11 -49.40 15.22
N SER A 384 -5.91 -50.20 15.92
CA SER A 384 -5.70 -51.66 16.06
C SER A 384 -6.26 -52.38 14.83
N PRO A 385 -5.53 -53.38 14.27
CA PRO A 385 -6.03 -54.21 13.17
C PRO A 385 -7.39 -54.87 13.46
N LEU A 386 -7.62 -55.32 14.70
CA LEU A 386 -8.84 -55.96 15.14
C LEU A 386 -10.05 -55.03 15.21
N GLN A 387 -9.83 -53.74 15.46
CA GLN A 387 -10.92 -52.76 15.53
C GLN A 387 -11.52 -52.41 14.17
N VAL A 388 -10.74 -52.54 13.08
CA VAL A 388 -11.22 -52.25 11.72
C VAL A 388 -12.02 -53.43 11.12
N LEU A 389 -11.73 -54.65 11.58
CA LEU A 389 -12.45 -55.86 11.18
C LEU A 389 -13.77 -56.05 11.94
N ARG A 390 -13.87 -55.49 13.17
CA ARG A 390 -15.12 -55.41 13.93
C ARG A 390 -15.74 -54.04 13.65
N VAL A 391 -16.96 -54.04 13.14
CA VAL A 391 -17.81 -52.84 12.88
C VAL A 391 -18.16 -52.07 14.17
N GLN A 392 -17.43 -52.25 15.25
CA GLN A 392 -17.67 -51.60 16.52
C GLN A 392 -16.89 -50.26 16.63
N GLU A 393 -17.69 -49.25 16.76
CA GLU A 393 -17.32 -47.85 17.03
C GLU A 393 -16.73 -47.69 18.45
N ASN A 394 -15.46 -48.02 18.64
CA ASN A 394 -14.79 -47.53 19.83
C ASN A 394 -13.76 -46.51 19.42
N THR A 395 -14.02 -45.29 19.84
CA THR A 395 -13.13 -44.15 19.84
C THR A 395 -11.70 -44.59 20.21
N SER A 396 -10.85 -44.69 19.18
CA SER A 396 -9.41 -44.86 19.43
C SER A 396 -8.98 -43.75 20.37
N SER A 397 -8.38 -44.12 21.51
CA SER A 397 -7.79 -43.18 22.46
C SER A 397 -6.71 -42.38 21.74
N LYS A 398 -7.12 -41.25 21.14
CA LYS A 398 -6.19 -40.29 20.57
C LYS A 398 -5.43 -39.65 21.74
N SER A 399 -4.10 -39.65 21.69
CA SER A 399 -3.32 -38.94 22.68
C SER A 399 -3.71 -37.45 22.67
N ARG A 400 -4.38 -36.98 23.71
CA ARG A 400 -4.80 -35.57 23.85
C ARG A 400 -3.60 -34.63 23.71
N LYS A 401 -2.42 -35.04 24.21
CA LYS A 401 -1.18 -34.26 24.10
C LYS A 401 -0.72 -34.07 22.65
N ALA A 402 -0.78 -35.13 21.82
CA ALA A 402 -0.40 -35.05 20.40
C ALA A 402 -1.36 -34.14 19.61
N LEU A 403 -2.68 -34.23 19.87
CA LEU A 403 -3.66 -33.36 19.24
C LEU A 403 -3.48 -31.89 19.61
N LEU A 404 -3.20 -31.62 20.87
CA LEU A 404 -2.94 -30.27 21.35
C LEU A 404 -1.67 -29.69 20.73
N GLY A 405 -0.59 -30.50 20.62
CA GLY A 405 0.63 -30.09 19.92
C GLY A 405 0.41 -29.76 18.45
N ILE A 406 -0.40 -30.55 17.72
CA ILE A 406 -0.73 -30.28 16.33
C ILE A 406 -1.58 -29.00 16.20
N SER A 407 -2.54 -28.80 17.08
CA SER A 407 -3.35 -27.56 17.07
C SER A 407 -2.49 -26.32 17.32
N ILE A 408 -1.56 -26.39 18.26
CA ILE A 408 -0.59 -25.30 18.49
C ILE A 408 0.27 -25.06 17.24
N LEU A 409 0.74 -26.12 16.57
CA LEU A 409 1.55 -26.01 15.36
C LEU A 409 0.78 -25.36 14.20
N ILE A 410 -0.51 -25.69 14.05
CA ILE A 410 -1.38 -25.06 13.04
C ILE A 410 -1.59 -23.58 13.36
N ILE A 411 -1.86 -23.23 14.61
CA ILE A 411 -2.02 -21.83 15.03
C ILE A 411 -0.72 -21.05 14.83
N LEU A 412 0.41 -21.65 15.18
CA LEU A 412 1.72 -21.03 14.94
C LEU A 412 2.00 -20.81 13.45
N PHE A 413 1.65 -21.77 12.61
CA PHE A 413 1.78 -21.61 11.15
C PHE A 413 0.91 -20.46 10.63
N LEU A 414 -0.35 -20.39 11.05
CA LEU A 414 -1.25 -19.31 10.66
C LEU A 414 -0.73 -17.95 11.16
N PHE A 415 -0.16 -17.90 12.36
CA PHE A 415 0.45 -16.68 12.89
C PHE A 415 1.67 -16.26 12.07
N LEU A 416 2.59 -17.18 11.79
CA LEU A 416 3.78 -16.88 11.00
C LEU A 416 3.41 -16.44 9.57
N PHE A 417 2.41 -17.07 8.97
CA PHE A 417 1.92 -16.67 7.67
C PHE A 417 1.26 -15.28 7.69
N SER A 418 0.43 -15.01 8.70
CA SER A 418 -0.18 -13.69 8.89
C SER A 418 0.87 -12.60 9.12
N PHE A 419 1.90 -12.91 9.93
CA PHE A 419 3.01 -12.00 10.18
C PHE A 419 3.83 -11.73 8.89
N TRP A 420 4.10 -12.78 8.11
CA TRP A 420 4.78 -12.63 6.82
C TRP A 420 4.00 -11.72 5.85
N LEU A 421 2.67 -11.82 5.87
CA LEU A 421 1.78 -11.06 4.99
C LEU A 421 1.61 -9.60 5.45
N LEU A 422 1.37 -9.37 6.75
CA LEU A 422 1.04 -8.06 7.31
C LEU A 422 2.27 -7.26 7.78
N ARG A 423 3.43 -7.92 7.91
CA ARG A 423 4.70 -7.36 8.41
C ARG A 423 4.59 -6.62 9.75
N ASN A 424 3.49 -6.81 10.48
CA ASN A 424 3.22 -6.23 11.78
C ASN A 424 2.68 -7.32 12.72
N TRP A 425 3.37 -7.54 13.85
CA TRP A 425 3.03 -8.61 14.78
C TRP A 425 1.72 -8.36 15.54
N GLN A 426 1.39 -7.08 15.82
CA GLN A 426 0.16 -6.72 16.54
C GLN A 426 -1.07 -7.00 15.66
N TYR A 427 -1.03 -6.58 14.39
CA TYR A 427 -2.10 -6.88 13.44
C TYR A 427 -2.24 -8.39 13.18
N ALA A 428 -1.11 -9.11 13.06
CA ALA A 428 -1.14 -10.56 12.90
C ALA A 428 -1.77 -11.27 14.11
N LEU A 429 -1.42 -10.86 15.33
CA LEU A 429 -1.97 -11.43 16.55
C LEU A 429 -3.46 -11.12 16.71
N SER A 430 -3.85 -9.86 16.50
CA SER A 430 -5.26 -9.44 16.57
C SER A 430 -6.12 -10.18 15.57
N PHE A 431 -5.62 -10.33 14.34
CA PHE A 431 -6.33 -11.01 13.28
C PHE A 431 -6.55 -12.49 13.58
N ILE A 432 -5.50 -13.21 14.02
CA ILE A 432 -5.62 -14.63 14.39
C ILE A 432 -6.53 -14.82 15.59
N THR A 433 -6.45 -13.93 16.58
CA THR A 433 -7.36 -13.96 17.72
C THR A 433 -8.81 -13.77 17.25
N GLY A 434 -9.08 -12.82 16.36
CA GLY A 434 -10.40 -12.62 15.77
C GLY A 434 -10.92 -13.86 15.03
N VAL A 435 -10.07 -14.49 14.21
CA VAL A 435 -10.41 -15.73 13.52
C VAL A 435 -10.73 -16.86 14.52
N LEU A 436 -9.92 -17.06 15.54
CA LEU A 436 -10.15 -18.10 16.57
C LEU A 436 -11.45 -17.86 17.35
N VAL A 437 -11.71 -16.60 17.72
CA VAL A 437 -12.97 -16.21 18.40
C VAL A 437 -14.16 -16.49 17.48
N THR A 438 -14.07 -16.14 16.20
CA THR A 438 -15.13 -16.44 15.23
C THR A 438 -15.39 -17.95 15.10
N PHE A 439 -14.30 -18.75 15.02
CA PHE A 439 -14.43 -20.21 15.00
C PHE A 439 -15.11 -20.74 16.27
N ALA A 440 -14.75 -20.19 17.45
CA ALA A 440 -15.35 -20.59 18.73
C ALA A 440 -16.84 -20.23 18.78
N ILE A 441 -17.22 -19.03 18.32
CA ILE A 441 -18.61 -18.58 18.26
C ILE A 441 -19.41 -19.47 17.30
N LEU A 442 -18.92 -19.69 16.09
CA LEU A 442 -19.60 -20.56 15.10
C LEU A 442 -19.75 -21.99 15.59
N ALA A 443 -18.72 -22.55 16.23
CA ALA A 443 -18.78 -23.88 16.85
C ALA A 443 -19.81 -23.92 18.00
N GLY A 444 -19.87 -22.87 18.81
CA GLY A 444 -20.87 -22.71 19.86
C GLY A 444 -22.29 -22.67 19.30
N ILE A 445 -22.53 -21.80 18.32
CA ILE A 445 -23.83 -21.67 17.63
C ILE A 445 -24.24 -23.01 17.01
N ALA A 446 -23.33 -23.67 16.27
CA ALA A 446 -23.60 -24.96 15.64
C ALA A 446 -23.98 -26.02 16.68
N LYS A 447 -23.26 -26.07 17.83
CA LYS A 447 -23.55 -27.00 18.92
C LYS A 447 -24.90 -26.70 19.59
N VAL A 448 -25.20 -25.43 19.85
CA VAL A 448 -26.50 -25.00 20.41
C VAL A 448 -27.61 -25.36 19.45
N PHE A 449 -27.48 -25.06 18.17
CA PHE A 449 -28.45 -25.36 17.14
C PHE A 449 -28.71 -26.89 17.02
N MET A 450 -27.66 -27.69 17.00
CA MET A 450 -27.78 -29.14 17.01
C MET A 450 -28.51 -29.66 18.28
N ASN A 451 -28.18 -29.10 19.45
CA ASN A 451 -28.85 -29.49 20.70
C ASN A 451 -30.33 -29.08 20.72
N LEU A 452 -30.66 -27.89 20.19
CA LEU A 452 -32.05 -27.42 20.06
C LEU A 452 -32.85 -28.35 19.16
N ILE A 453 -32.33 -28.70 17.97
CA ILE A 453 -33.01 -29.67 17.08
C ILE A 453 -33.19 -31.02 17.77
N ARG A 454 -32.21 -31.48 18.55
CA ARG A 454 -32.32 -32.74 19.29
C ARG A 454 -33.37 -32.66 20.40
N LYS A 455 -33.48 -31.50 21.09
CA LYS A 455 -34.45 -31.28 22.19
C LYS A 455 -35.87 -31.12 21.66
N PHE A 456 -36.06 -30.40 20.55
CA PHE A 456 -37.34 -30.11 19.91
C PHE A 456 -37.52 -30.96 18.64
N PHE A 457 -37.18 -32.27 18.74
CA PHE A 457 -37.26 -33.16 17.57
C PHE A 457 -38.72 -33.32 17.09
N PRO A 458 -39.02 -32.91 15.83
CA PRO A 458 -40.40 -32.92 15.33
C PRO A 458 -40.87 -34.33 15.01
N GLU A 459 -41.66 -34.93 15.91
CA GLU A 459 -42.20 -36.29 15.74
C GLU A 459 -43.34 -36.36 14.73
N SER A 460 -44.00 -35.24 14.47
CA SER A 460 -45.13 -35.12 13.53
C SER A 460 -44.74 -35.06 12.05
N TRP A 461 -43.46 -34.90 11.74
CA TRP A 461 -42.97 -34.80 10.36
C TRP A 461 -43.00 -36.13 9.61
N SER A 462 -43.01 -36.06 8.27
CA SER A 462 -42.94 -37.23 7.41
C SER A 462 -41.71 -38.10 7.74
N PHE A 463 -41.82 -39.41 7.45
CA PHE A 463 -40.72 -40.36 7.70
C PHE A 463 -39.39 -39.91 7.07
N VAL A 464 -39.44 -39.42 5.82
CA VAL A 464 -38.24 -38.97 5.08
C VAL A 464 -37.55 -37.78 5.77
N SER A 465 -38.31 -36.75 6.14
CA SER A 465 -37.80 -35.55 6.81
C SER A 465 -37.24 -35.90 8.19
N ARG A 466 -37.93 -36.72 8.94
CA ARG A 466 -37.50 -37.19 10.26
C ARG A 466 -36.24 -38.05 10.19
N GLN A 467 -36.13 -38.91 9.19
CA GLN A 467 -34.95 -39.73 8.99
C GLN A 467 -33.75 -38.89 8.51
N SER A 468 -33.96 -37.88 7.68
CA SER A 468 -32.94 -36.94 7.26
C SER A 468 -32.39 -36.14 8.45
N LEU A 469 -33.25 -35.63 9.33
CA LEU A 469 -32.85 -34.96 10.55
C LEU A 469 -32.06 -35.88 11.50
N ARG A 470 -32.53 -37.14 11.66
CA ARG A 470 -31.85 -38.14 12.50
C ARG A 470 -30.46 -38.50 11.99
N ASN A 471 -30.25 -38.48 10.67
CA ASN A 471 -28.93 -38.69 10.08
C ASN A 471 -27.91 -37.63 10.46
N LEU A 472 -28.33 -36.37 10.75
CA LEU A 472 -27.42 -35.31 11.20
C LEU A 472 -26.74 -35.64 12.53
N PHE A 473 -27.36 -36.44 13.38
CA PHE A 473 -26.88 -36.77 14.72
C PHE A 473 -26.18 -38.14 14.81
N ARG A 474 -26.00 -38.85 13.70
CA ARG A 474 -25.25 -40.11 13.70
C ARG A 474 -23.80 -39.87 14.16
N PRO A 475 -23.22 -40.75 15.00
CA PRO A 475 -21.87 -40.56 15.57
C PRO A 475 -20.77 -40.44 14.54
N GLN A 476 -20.95 -40.96 13.34
CA GLN A 476 -19.98 -40.88 12.23
C GLN A 476 -20.20 -39.67 11.32
N ASN A 477 -21.27 -38.91 11.53
CA ASN A 477 -21.60 -37.80 10.65
C ASN A 477 -20.74 -36.58 10.93
N GLN A 478 -20.23 -35.93 9.88
CA GLN A 478 -19.34 -34.79 9.96
C GLN A 478 -20.11 -33.46 9.95
N THR A 479 -21.37 -33.47 10.41
CA THR A 479 -22.28 -32.31 10.35
C THR A 479 -21.67 -31.06 10.95
N LEU A 480 -21.02 -31.16 12.11
CA LEU A 480 -20.36 -30.03 12.76
C LEU A 480 -19.23 -29.46 11.88
N ILE A 481 -18.42 -30.32 11.28
CA ILE A 481 -17.31 -29.89 10.39
C ILE A 481 -17.87 -29.22 9.14
N LEU A 482 -18.97 -29.76 8.58
CA LEU A 482 -19.63 -29.18 7.41
C LEU A 482 -20.24 -27.81 7.72
N ILE A 483 -20.95 -27.68 8.86
CA ILE A 483 -21.50 -26.39 9.31
C ILE A 483 -20.39 -25.36 9.52
N LEU A 484 -19.31 -25.77 10.16
CA LEU A 484 -18.15 -24.88 10.35
C LEU A 484 -17.51 -24.48 9.01
N ALA A 485 -17.31 -25.43 8.10
CA ALA A 485 -16.70 -25.15 6.81
C ALA A 485 -17.52 -24.15 5.98
N ILE A 486 -18.85 -24.38 5.89
CA ILE A 486 -19.75 -23.48 5.17
C ILE A 486 -19.88 -22.14 5.90
N GLY A 487 -20.05 -22.16 7.23
CA GLY A 487 -20.20 -20.96 8.04
C GLY A 487 -18.99 -20.04 7.98
N ILE A 488 -17.78 -20.62 8.07
CA ILE A 488 -16.53 -19.87 7.92
C ILE A 488 -16.38 -19.34 6.50
N GLY A 489 -16.68 -20.15 5.49
CA GLY A 489 -16.65 -19.71 4.10
C GLY A 489 -17.56 -18.50 3.87
N THR A 490 -18.80 -18.57 4.33
CA THR A 490 -19.76 -17.46 4.21
C THR A 490 -19.30 -16.24 5.00
N PHE A 491 -18.81 -16.42 6.24
CA PHE A 491 -18.27 -15.34 7.07
C PHE A 491 -17.12 -14.62 6.36
N LEU A 492 -16.15 -15.36 5.82
CA LEU A 492 -14.98 -14.78 5.16
C LEU A 492 -15.36 -14.04 3.87
N ILE A 493 -16.26 -14.59 3.07
CA ILE A 493 -16.77 -13.94 1.85
C ILE A 493 -17.55 -12.67 2.21
N SER A 494 -18.39 -12.72 3.24
CA SER A 494 -19.13 -11.54 3.71
C SER A 494 -18.19 -10.47 4.25
N THR A 495 -17.15 -10.84 5.01
CA THR A 495 -16.12 -9.91 5.49
C THR A 495 -15.43 -9.20 4.33
N LEU A 496 -15.10 -9.94 3.28
CA LEU A 496 -14.49 -9.38 2.08
C LEU A 496 -15.42 -8.39 1.38
N TYR A 497 -16.70 -8.75 1.23
CA TYR A 497 -17.71 -7.89 0.61
C TYR A 497 -17.87 -6.57 1.38
N PHE A 498 -18.02 -6.63 2.70
CA PHE A 498 -18.16 -5.44 3.54
C PHE A 498 -16.87 -4.60 3.57
N SER A 499 -15.69 -5.24 3.57
CA SER A 499 -14.41 -4.50 3.51
C SER A 499 -14.26 -3.74 2.19
N LYS A 500 -14.65 -4.35 1.07
CA LYS A 500 -14.69 -3.70 -0.24
C LYS A 500 -15.65 -2.50 -0.23
N ASP A 501 -16.85 -2.69 0.32
CA ASP A 501 -17.89 -1.65 0.38
C ASP A 501 -17.44 -0.45 1.24
N LEU A 502 -16.77 -0.72 2.37
CA LEU A 502 -16.19 0.29 3.25
C LEU A 502 -15.09 1.10 2.54
N LEU A 503 -14.19 0.42 1.81
CA LEU A 503 -13.13 1.09 1.05
C LEU A 503 -13.70 1.98 -0.07
N LEU A 504 -14.73 1.49 -0.78
CA LEU A 504 -15.40 2.28 -1.80
C LEU A 504 -16.15 3.47 -1.20
N ALA A 505 -16.83 3.26 -0.07
CA ALA A 505 -17.52 4.35 0.63
C ALA A 505 -16.52 5.41 1.10
N GLN A 506 -15.36 5.02 1.64
CA GLN A 506 -14.32 5.97 2.03
C GLN A 506 -13.78 6.76 0.83
N ALA A 507 -13.58 6.10 -0.32
CA ALA A 507 -13.16 6.77 -1.54
C ALA A 507 -14.23 7.71 -2.13
N THR A 508 -15.52 7.44 -1.87
CA THR A 508 -16.63 8.28 -2.34
C THR A 508 -17.04 9.36 -1.34
N LEU A 509 -16.66 9.25 -0.05
CA LEU A 509 -16.88 10.31 0.95
C LEU A 509 -16.10 11.58 0.61
N ASP A 510 -14.98 11.46 -0.10
CA ASP A 510 -14.25 12.61 -0.66
C ASP A 510 -15.00 13.28 -1.83
N ASN A 511 -16.05 12.65 -2.37
CA ASN A 511 -16.92 13.14 -3.44
C ASN A 511 -18.33 13.52 -2.97
N ASN A 512 -18.49 13.92 -1.70
CA ASN A 512 -19.80 14.39 -1.23
C ASN A 512 -20.26 15.61 -2.05
N ASP A 513 -21.58 15.73 -2.26
CA ASP A 513 -22.25 16.84 -2.96
C ASP A 513 -21.90 18.23 -2.40
N THR A 514 -21.17 18.29 -1.28
CA THR A 514 -20.66 19.51 -0.63
C THR A 514 -19.22 19.86 -1.00
N SER A 515 -18.48 19.01 -1.74
CA SER A 515 -17.12 19.33 -2.17
C SER A 515 -17.14 20.17 -3.46
N ALA A 516 -16.29 21.21 -3.51
CA ALA A 516 -16.16 22.05 -4.69
C ALA A 516 -15.54 21.24 -5.86
N ASN A 517 -16.21 21.24 -7.00
CA ASN A 517 -15.66 20.69 -8.25
C ASN A 517 -14.87 21.72 -9.08
N MET A 518 -14.93 22.98 -8.69
CA MET A 518 -14.15 24.09 -9.25
C MET A 518 -13.62 24.98 -8.13
N ILE A 519 -12.34 25.31 -8.19
CA ILE A 519 -11.65 26.18 -7.23
C ILE A 519 -11.04 27.36 -8.00
N LEU A 520 -11.43 28.58 -7.62
CA LEU A 520 -10.82 29.80 -8.14
C LEU A 520 -9.76 30.28 -7.14
N LEU A 521 -8.54 30.43 -7.61
CA LEU A 521 -7.40 30.84 -6.80
C LEU A 521 -6.99 32.27 -7.17
N ASP A 522 -6.32 32.95 -6.23
CA ASP A 522 -5.77 34.30 -6.37
C ASP A 522 -6.84 35.36 -6.67
N VAL A 523 -8.04 35.20 -6.12
CA VAL A 523 -9.09 36.24 -6.16
C VAL A 523 -8.72 37.28 -5.13
N GLN A 524 -8.42 38.49 -5.59
CA GLN A 524 -8.04 39.62 -4.71
C GLN A 524 -9.21 40.08 -3.85
N THR A 525 -8.92 40.54 -2.63
CA THR A 525 -9.95 40.96 -1.66
C THR A 525 -10.98 41.97 -2.25
N GLY A 526 -10.53 42.89 -3.11
CA GLY A 526 -11.42 43.83 -3.79
C GLY A 526 -12.30 43.22 -4.89
N GLN A 527 -11.99 42.02 -5.36
CA GLN A 527 -12.68 41.31 -6.43
C GLN A 527 -13.71 40.29 -5.92
N THR A 528 -13.52 39.77 -4.69
CA THR A 528 -14.26 38.64 -4.11
C THR A 528 -15.78 38.79 -4.29
N LYS A 529 -16.34 39.96 -3.91
CA LYS A 529 -17.79 40.20 -4.01
C LYS A 529 -18.30 40.15 -5.45
N ASN A 530 -17.53 40.68 -6.41
CA ASN A 530 -17.93 40.68 -7.81
C ASN A 530 -17.84 39.30 -8.43
N VAL A 531 -16.78 38.55 -8.11
CA VAL A 531 -16.59 37.17 -8.55
C VAL A 531 -17.70 36.27 -8.02
N SER A 532 -17.97 36.31 -6.71
CA SER A 532 -19.07 35.54 -6.10
C SER A 532 -20.44 35.88 -6.72
N LYS A 533 -20.70 37.17 -6.98
CA LYS A 533 -21.94 37.61 -7.64
C LYS A 533 -22.05 37.12 -9.08
N THR A 534 -20.93 37.10 -9.82
CA THR A 534 -20.89 36.59 -11.19
C THR A 534 -21.17 35.10 -11.23
N ILE A 535 -20.57 34.33 -10.32
CA ILE A 535 -20.80 32.88 -10.20
C ILE A 535 -22.26 32.59 -9.86
N ALA A 536 -22.82 33.30 -8.85
CA ALA A 536 -24.20 33.14 -8.44
C ALA A 536 -25.19 33.51 -9.56
N SER A 537 -24.85 34.48 -10.44
CA SER A 537 -25.69 34.85 -11.58
C SER A 537 -25.78 33.78 -12.67
N GLN A 538 -24.96 32.76 -12.61
CA GLN A 538 -24.99 31.58 -13.49
C GLN A 538 -25.63 30.35 -12.81
N ASP A 539 -26.38 30.55 -11.73
CA ASP A 539 -27.00 29.49 -10.92
C ASP A 539 -26.01 28.47 -10.37
N LEU A 540 -24.74 28.88 -10.17
CA LEU A 540 -23.71 28.03 -9.57
C LEU A 540 -23.56 28.40 -8.09
N PRO A 541 -23.63 27.43 -7.18
CA PRO A 541 -23.46 27.69 -5.75
C PRO A 541 -21.99 27.98 -5.42
N VAL A 542 -21.73 29.05 -4.67
CA VAL A 542 -20.45 29.28 -4.01
C VAL A 542 -20.47 28.51 -2.68
N ILE A 543 -19.68 27.47 -2.57
CA ILE A 543 -19.64 26.59 -1.40
C ILE A 543 -18.88 27.27 -0.27
N GLU A 544 -17.67 27.77 -0.57
CA GLU A 544 -16.81 28.45 0.40
C GLU A 544 -16.05 29.60 -0.24
N ASP A 545 -15.82 30.65 0.54
CA ASP A 545 -14.93 31.78 0.25
C ASP A 545 -13.89 31.85 1.37
N ILE A 546 -12.64 31.42 1.05
CA ILE A 546 -11.59 31.21 2.04
C ILE A 546 -10.50 32.26 1.83
N PRO A 547 -10.34 33.25 2.72
CA PRO A 547 -9.22 34.17 2.66
C PRO A 547 -7.93 33.45 3.02
N ILE A 548 -6.90 33.62 2.19
CA ILE A 548 -5.58 33.01 2.42
C ILE A 548 -4.57 34.11 2.73
N VAL A 549 -3.89 33.95 3.86
CA VAL A 549 -2.80 34.82 4.28
C VAL A 549 -1.52 34.01 4.36
N THR A 550 -0.44 34.53 3.77
CA THR A 550 0.88 33.90 3.88
C THR A 550 1.68 34.55 5.02
N MET A 551 2.31 33.72 5.85
CA MET A 551 3.12 34.18 6.98
C MET A 551 4.30 33.25 7.23
N ARG A 552 5.36 33.79 7.85
CA ARG A 552 6.53 33.03 8.30
C ARG A 552 6.74 33.21 9.79
N VAL A 553 7.21 32.19 10.45
CA VAL A 553 7.61 32.30 11.86
C VAL A 553 8.83 33.20 11.98
N GLN A 554 8.77 34.16 12.90
CA GLN A 554 9.88 35.06 13.23
C GLN A 554 10.47 34.78 14.62
N ASN A 555 9.59 34.55 15.62
CA ASN A 555 10.03 34.17 16.96
C ASN A 555 9.10 33.09 17.54
N ILE A 556 9.67 32.17 18.32
CA ILE A 556 8.95 31.15 19.09
C ILE A 556 9.36 31.31 20.55
N LYS A 557 8.38 31.48 21.44
CA LYS A 557 8.61 31.65 22.90
C LYS A 557 9.65 32.73 23.21
N GLY A 558 9.66 33.82 22.44
CA GLY A 558 10.57 34.96 22.61
C GLY A 558 11.96 34.77 22.01
N ARG A 559 12.29 33.59 21.48
CA ARG A 559 13.56 33.33 20.77
C ARG A 559 13.39 33.58 19.28
N SER A 560 14.32 34.28 18.66
CA SER A 560 14.30 34.50 17.21
C SER A 560 14.62 33.20 16.43
N VAL A 561 14.15 33.13 15.19
CA VAL A 561 14.46 32.00 14.28
C VAL A 561 15.98 31.82 14.13
N ASN A 562 16.75 32.91 14.06
CA ASN A 562 18.20 32.81 13.93
C ASN A 562 18.87 32.25 15.19
N GLU A 563 18.45 32.69 16.39
CA GLU A 563 18.93 32.11 17.64
C GLU A 563 18.61 30.63 17.80
N ILE A 564 17.44 30.21 17.29
CA ILE A 564 17.02 28.79 17.31
C ILE A 564 17.84 27.95 16.33
N ARG A 565 18.18 28.49 15.17
CA ARG A 565 19.03 27.82 14.16
C ARG A 565 20.48 27.64 14.63
N GLU A 566 21.03 28.63 15.34
CA GLU A 566 22.39 28.59 15.88
C GLU A 566 22.51 27.63 17.08
N ASP A 567 21.38 27.31 17.73
CA ASP A 567 21.35 26.41 18.89
C ASP A 567 21.31 24.95 18.45
N SER A 568 22.45 24.29 18.43
CA SER A 568 22.57 22.86 18.08
C SER A 568 21.84 21.91 19.03
N THR A 569 21.33 22.41 20.18
CA THR A 569 20.50 21.63 21.13
C THR A 569 19.01 21.80 20.90
N SER A 570 18.61 22.67 19.99
CA SER A 570 17.20 22.90 19.67
C SER A 570 16.60 21.66 19.05
N THR A 571 15.44 21.28 19.55
CA THR A 571 14.66 20.13 19.06
C THR A 571 13.49 20.57 18.17
N ILE A 572 13.36 21.87 17.88
CA ILE A 572 12.36 22.43 16.97
C ILE A 572 12.71 21.98 15.55
N ASN A 573 11.72 21.47 14.84
CA ASN A 573 11.91 20.96 13.49
C ASN A 573 12.23 22.11 12.51
N GLY A 574 13.28 21.95 11.69
CA GLY A 574 13.79 23.00 10.79
C GLY A 574 12.77 23.57 9.81
N TRP A 575 11.80 22.74 9.35
CA TRP A 575 10.77 23.22 8.45
C TRP A 575 9.87 24.31 9.06
N ILE A 576 9.67 24.30 10.38
CA ILE A 576 8.91 25.37 11.09
C ILE A 576 9.59 26.73 10.90
N LEU A 577 10.91 26.74 10.84
CA LEU A 577 11.71 27.96 10.80
C LEU A 577 11.85 28.54 9.38
N SER A 578 11.65 27.73 8.34
CA SER A 578 11.82 28.11 6.93
C SER A 578 10.51 28.22 6.17
N HIS A 579 9.47 27.46 6.59
CA HIS A 579 8.24 27.31 5.84
C HIS A 579 7.42 28.61 5.76
N GLU A 580 6.82 28.85 4.59
CA GLU A 580 5.83 29.90 4.41
C GLU A 580 4.43 29.29 4.62
N PHE A 581 3.86 29.57 5.78
CA PHE A 581 2.54 29.07 6.15
C PHE A 581 1.45 29.80 5.38
N ARG A 582 0.56 29.03 4.77
CA ARG A 582 -0.70 29.53 4.20
C ARG A 582 -1.79 29.26 5.21
N VAL A 583 -2.32 30.32 5.78
CA VAL A 583 -3.33 30.26 6.85
C VAL A 583 -4.58 31.00 6.44
N THR A 584 -5.65 30.73 7.14
CA THR A 584 -6.93 31.41 6.97
C THR A 584 -7.39 32.00 8.29
N TYR A 585 -8.31 32.95 8.23
CA TYR A 585 -9.06 33.46 9.39
C TYR A 585 -10.54 33.23 9.17
N ARG A 586 -11.23 32.81 10.23
CA ARG A 586 -12.66 32.52 10.21
C ARG A 586 -13.23 32.51 11.63
N ASP A 587 -14.54 32.65 11.75
CA ASP A 587 -15.27 32.68 13.02
C ASP A 587 -15.69 31.28 13.52
N SER A 588 -15.68 30.27 12.65
CA SER A 588 -16.18 28.93 12.93
C SER A 588 -15.22 27.83 12.44
N LEU A 589 -15.30 26.66 13.06
CA LEU A 589 -14.63 25.44 12.60
C LEU A 589 -15.40 24.82 11.43
N ILE A 590 -14.69 24.18 10.52
CA ILE A 590 -15.29 23.32 9.50
C ILE A 590 -15.56 21.92 10.07
N ALA A 591 -16.47 21.18 9.40
CA ALA A 591 -16.92 19.86 9.87
C ALA A 591 -15.80 18.80 10.01
N SER A 592 -14.67 18.99 9.29
CA SER A 592 -13.52 18.09 9.34
C SER A 592 -12.51 18.43 10.45
N GLU A 593 -12.70 19.51 11.19
CA GLU A 593 -11.82 19.95 12.25
C GLU A 593 -12.42 19.71 13.64
N SER A 594 -11.60 19.28 14.59
CA SER A 594 -11.97 19.15 15.99
C SER A 594 -10.88 19.73 16.86
N ILE A 595 -11.27 20.44 17.91
CA ILE A 595 -10.32 20.95 18.93
C ILE A 595 -9.86 19.78 19.79
N GLU A 596 -8.54 19.61 19.86
CA GLU A 596 -7.92 18.62 20.76
C GLU A 596 -7.60 19.21 22.14
N ASN A 597 -7.03 20.44 22.16
CA ASN A 597 -6.72 21.14 23.40
C ASN A 597 -7.02 22.63 23.25
N GLY A 598 -7.41 23.28 24.34
CA GLY A 598 -7.72 24.70 24.37
C GLY A 598 -9.15 25.02 23.96
N GLU A 599 -9.40 26.25 23.53
CA GLU A 599 -10.72 26.75 23.14
C GLU A 599 -10.65 27.50 21.83
N TRP A 600 -11.70 27.40 21.01
CA TRP A 600 -11.85 28.18 19.79
C TRP A 600 -12.27 29.61 20.13
N ILE A 601 -11.48 30.59 19.67
CA ILE A 601 -11.77 32.00 19.87
C ILE A 601 -12.18 32.58 18.53
N ALA A 602 -13.48 32.96 18.38
CA ALA A 602 -14.04 33.47 17.15
C ALA A 602 -13.75 34.96 16.94
N GLU A 603 -13.66 35.74 18.01
CA GLU A 603 -13.45 37.18 17.96
C GLU A 603 -12.19 37.60 18.71
N VAL A 604 -11.43 38.53 18.15
CA VAL A 604 -10.18 39.01 18.72
C VAL A 604 -10.50 40.24 19.61
N GLU A 605 -10.34 40.09 20.92
CA GLU A 605 -10.52 41.17 21.89
C GLU A 605 -9.33 42.15 21.90
N ASN A 606 -8.12 41.62 21.74
CA ASN A 606 -6.88 42.39 21.78
C ASN A 606 -6.10 42.29 20.46
N PRO A 607 -6.09 43.35 19.62
CA PRO A 607 -5.38 43.34 18.34
C PRO A 607 -3.83 43.26 18.47
N GLU A 608 -3.26 43.51 19.65
CA GLU A 608 -1.81 43.38 19.88
C GLU A 608 -1.39 41.93 20.11
N MET A 609 -2.31 41.02 20.47
CA MET A 609 -2.04 39.61 20.73
C MET A 609 -3.16 38.75 20.13
N ILE A 610 -2.98 38.29 18.92
CA ILE A 610 -4.00 37.58 18.16
C ILE A 610 -4.05 36.11 18.57
N PRO A 611 -5.21 35.58 19.01
CA PRO A 611 -5.36 34.16 19.27
C PRO A 611 -5.33 33.36 17.96
N ILE A 612 -4.56 32.27 17.95
CA ILE A 612 -4.50 31.36 16.80
C ILE A 612 -4.80 29.93 17.22
N SER A 613 -5.38 29.19 16.30
CA SER A 613 -5.52 27.74 16.41
C SER A 613 -4.51 27.08 15.47
N VAL A 614 -3.70 26.16 15.99
CA VAL A 614 -2.65 25.50 15.22
C VAL A 614 -2.95 24.00 15.07
N SER A 615 -2.41 23.37 14.02
CA SER A 615 -2.51 21.92 13.88
C SER A 615 -1.64 21.23 14.94
N THR A 616 -2.01 20.01 15.31
CA THR A 616 -1.24 19.19 16.25
C THR A 616 0.20 18.99 15.77
N ASN A 617 0.41 18.74 14.46
CA ASN A 617 1.75 18.60 13.88
C ASN A 617 2.59 19.88 14.06
N PHE A 618 1.97 21.07 13.85
CA PHE A 618 2.69 22.32 14.08
C PHE A 618 3.09 22.48 15.54
N ALA A 619 2.16 22.16 16.47
CA ALA A 619 2.42 22.28 17.90
C ALA A 619 3.56 21.35 18.35
N GLU A 620 3.55 20.09 17.89
CA GLU A 620 4.59 19.10 18.18
C GLU A 620 5.95 19.52 17.59
N ASP A 621 6.01 19.87 16.31
CA ASP A 621 7.24 20.20 15.61
C ASP A 621 7.85 21.55 16.03
N ALA A 622 7.02 22.52 16.39
CA ALA A 622 7.45 23.81 16.95
C ALA A 622 7.67 23.76 18.47
N GLN A 623 7.31 22.64 19.11
CA GLN A 623 7.37 22.46 20.57
C GLN A 623 6.64 23.55 21.35
N VAL A 624 5.42 23.85 20.92
CA VAL A 624 4.56 24.86 21.53
C VAL A 624 3.26 24.24 22.05
N GLU A 625 2.76 24.83 23.13
CA GLU A 625 1.53 24.43 23.79
C GLU A 625 0.51 25.57 23.82
N VAL A 626 -0.75 25.25 24.19
CA VAL A 626 -1.79 26.27 24.40
C VAL A 626 -1.31 27.28 25.45
N GLY A 627 -1.33 28.56 25.09
CA GLY A 627 -0.84 29.66 25.92
C GLY A 627 0.51 30.23 25.47
N ASP A 628 1.28 29.49 24.69
CA ASP A 628 2.58 29.96 24.19
C ASP A 628 2.44 31.06 23.14
N GLN A 629 3.48 31.88 23.02
CA GLN A 629 3.53 32.98 22.06
C GLN A 629 4.41 32.64 20.87
N VAL A 630 3.88 32.93 19.67
CA VAL A 630 4.61 32.85 18.41
C VAL A 630 4.44 34.18 17.69
N THR A 631 5.53 34.74 17.16
CA THR A 631 5.46 35.93 16.33
C THR A 631 5.66 35.56 14.89
N PHE A 632 4.74 35.98 14.04
CA PHE A 632 4.81 35.75 12.60
C PHE A 632 5.15 37.04 11.86
N ASN A 633 5.85 36.90 10.76
CA ASN A 633 6.01 37.94 9.76
C ASN A 633 4.96 37.74 8.67
N VAL A 634 4.02 38.66 8.57
CA VAL A 634 2.95 38.67 7.57
C VAL A 634 3.26 39.76 6.56
N GLN A 635 3.86 39.39 5.45
CA GLN A 635 4.21 40.32 4.36
C GLN A 635 4.98 41.58 4.83
N GLY A 636 5.90 41.41 5.77
CA GLY A 636 6.70 42.49 6.34
C GLY A 636 6.20 43.09 7.66
N VAL A 637 4.99 42.76 8.07
CA VAL A 637 4.38 43.19 9.34
C VAL A 637 4.53 42.10 10.40
N LEU A 638 5.06 42.44 11.57
CA LEU A 638 5.17 41.51 12.69
C LEU A 638 3.85 41.38 13.43
N MET A 639 3.31 40.17 13.45
CA MET A 639 2.06 39.82 14.13
C MET A 639 2.36 38.95 15.35
N LYS A 640 2.10 39.46 16.54
CA LYS A 640 2.22 38.68 17.78
C LYS A 640 0.99 37.84 17.98
N THR A 641 1.18 36.55 18.19
CA THR A 641 0.08 35.61 18.39
C THR A 641 0.26 34.80 19.65
N LYS A 642 -0.87 34.30 20.17
CA LYS A 642 -0.92 33.37 21.28
C LYS A 642 -1.70 32.13 20.84
N ILE A 643 -1.16 30.94 21.10
CA ILE A 643 -1.86 29.69 20.79
C ILE A 643 -3.05 29.55 21.73
N ALA A 644 -4.26 29.60 21.18
CA ALA A 644 -5.52 29.43 21.89
C ALA A 644 -5.98 27.97 21.90
N SER A 645 -5.71 27.25 20.81
CA SER A 645 -6.10 25.85 20.68
C SER A 645 -5.20 25.07 19.72
N THR A 646 -5.21 23.76 19.88
CA THR A 646 -4.69 22.79 18.92
C THR A 646 -5.83 21.99 18.31
N ARG A 647 -5.72 21.60 17.02
CA ARG A 647 -6.76 20.94 16.25
C ARG A 647 -6.19 19.90 15.30
#